data_6bdb6a5b581751afdb485f1d5050dd59
#
_entry.id   6bdb6a5b581751afdb485f1d5050dd59
#
_cell.length_a   1.000
_cell.length_b   1.000
_cell.length_c   1.000
_cell.angle_alpha   90.00
_cell.angle_beta   90.00
_cell.angle_gamma   90.00
#
_symmetry.space_group_name_H-M   'P 1'
#
loop_
_entity.id
_entity.type
_entity.pdbx_description
1 polymer ?
#
loop_
_entity_poly.entity_id
_entity_poly.type
_entity_poly.pdbx_seq_one_letter_code
_entity_poly.pdbx_strand_id
1 'polypeptide(L)'
;MSVSDPAVDLREELRALERAYTIGHHGPGVARRRAGLVDACLVELFERAGAPAGVAILAIGGYGRMVQLPASDIDLLVVHDDGAIGTTVDALLYPLWDAGLAVGHAVRTPAECLAATERFDAWTAMLDGRLVAGDETLADRALAPVRARAREDPPGFARRLRDAADARRERFGSTAHLLEPDLKEGSGGLRDVASLGWLAAALGTDLETAGVVGARERAAVDAGAGFLVRARSAVQLLTGRRADRLVTELQPDVAREMGFVDEPGLLATDGLMRSLFEHARNVEHVAGLALARATAGTTGDPVVIADAGAILEALADAAEGGEVPSVRLLDAIDDVTVPDRVAWDARTRAAFLRLLRSGRSGSGMFDVLDRVGLLARFSPAWAGVRCRPQRDPYHRSTVDAHLVAAAARMAESLTGSGDAGDPIEAAAVAQVERPDALLLGALLHDVGKIGAGGHVPIGTAIARDTLDAMGVAGPERDLAVFLVEEHLLLPDTATRRDLSDEDLLLDIAARIGTPERLGALYLLAKADAFATGPAAWTPWRETLVRELVAKVQRVFDRGEMGEELAARLAERTERLRQLLDGESEEQIDRFILRVPRSYLLAVDPVRAAEHFRIVMPSLGRNEVRTMSSEGSRAGTYEVVVVASDRPGLLSWIAGALAIGGISILAAQAFTTEDRTAIDVFEVEGAFEPEITEARWRAFRNTLRRTIEGSISLEHRVREKGRHYPRPRMPSPVTIRVLNDVSEFSTVIEVGASDRIGLLHDITRTFADLHLGVHLAKVATFDGRVVDAFYVRDELGRKVTEHSLLSGVESALRERLEP
;
A
#
# COMPACT_ATOMS: atom_id res chain seq x y z
N MET A 1 -49.34 33.76 -12.81
CA MET A 1 -48.51 32.55 -12.62
C MET A 1 -47.06 33.02 -12.48
N SER A 2 -46.44 32.79 -11.33
CA SER A 2 -45.00 33.09 -11.19
C SER A 2 -44.25 32.20 -12.18
N VAL A 3 -43.54 32.82 -13.11
CA VAL A 3 -42.64 32.08 -14.03
C VAL A 3 -41.57 31.48 -13.14
N SER A 4 -41.47 30.15 -13.11
CA SER A 4 -40.47 29.48 -12.29
C SER A 4 -39.06 29.78 -12.81
N ASP A 5 -38.06 29.71 -11.95
CA ASP A 5 -36.66 29.90 -12.34
C ASP A 5 -36.12 28.60 -12.95
N PRO A 6 -35.61 28.59 -14.21
CA PRO A 6 -35.14 27.41 -14.88
C PRO A 6 -34.04 26.67 -14.13
N ALA A 7 -33.21 27.39 -13.39
CA ALA A 7 -32.14 26.78 -12.62
C ALA A 7 -32.65 26.07 -11.35
N VAL A 8 -33.72 26.59 -10.76
CA VAL A 8 -34.41 25.90 -9.63
C VAL A 8 -35.09 24.63 -10.14
N ASP A 9 -35.77 24.72 -11.29
CA ASP A 9 -36.43 23.58 -11.94
C ASP A 9 -35.38 22.50 -12.30
N LEU A 10 -34.27 22.89 -12.90
CA LEU A 10 -33.15 21.99 -13.20
C LEU A 10 -32.69 21.24 -11.94
N ARG A 11 -32.51 21.93 -10.83
CA ARG A 11 -32.10 21.30 -9.57
C ARG A 11 -33.09 20.25 -9.07
N GLU A 12 -34.38 20.53 -9.21
CA GLU A 12 -35.44 19.58 -8.86
C GLU A 12 -35.47 18.38 -9.80
N GLU A 13 -35.31 18.59 -11.09
CA GLU A 13 -35.24 17.54 -12.11
C GLU A 13 -34.01 16.66 -11.92
N LEU A 14 -32.83 17.23 -11.62
CA LEU A 14 -31.62 16.47 -11.29
C LEU A 14 -31.83 15.59 -10.04
N ARG A 15 -32.47 16.13 -9.00
CA ARG A 15 -32.81 15.33 -7.80
C ARG A 15 -33.87 14.24 -8.10
N ALA A 16 -34.83 14.53 -8.97
CA ALA A 16 -35.80 13.56 -9.42
C ALA A 16 -35.14 12.42 -10.19
N LEU A 17 -34.20 12.77 -11.08
CA LEU A 17 -33.39 11.79 -11.82
C LEU A 17 -32.53 10.92 -10.89
N GLU A 18 -31.95 11.51 -9.84
CA GLU A 18 -31.19 10.75 -8.83
C GLU A 18 -32.07 9.75 -8.11
N ARG A 19 -33.30 10.14 -7.74
CA ARG A 19 -34.26 9.25 -7.08
C ARG A 19 -34.87 8.18 -8.01
N ALA A 20 -34.87 8.43 -9.32
CA ALA A 20 -35.48 7.53 -10.31
C ALA A 20 -34.63 6.27 -10.59
N TYR A 21 -33.36 6.31 -10.24
CA TYR A 21 -32.43 5.19 -10.43
C TYR A 21 -31.77 4.80 -9.12
N THR A 22 -31.58 3.51 -8.91
CA THR A 22 -30.70 3.04 -7.82
C THR A 22 -29.27 3.50 -8.09
N ILE A 23 -28.49 3.72 -7.03
CA ILE A 23 -27.13 4.31 -7.11
C ILE A 23 -26.27 3.59 -8.14
N GLY A 24 -26.25 2.26 -8.15
CA GLY A 24 -25.44 1.46 -9.06
C GLY A 24 -25.85 1.50 -10.54
N HIS A 25 -27.01 2.10 -10.86
CA HIS A 25 -27.48 2.26 -12.24
C HIS A 25 -27.20 3.63 -12.85
N HIS A 26 -26.48 4.52 -12.15
CA HIS A 26 -26.04 5.81 -12.66
C HIS A 26 -24.85 5.68 -13.64
N GLY A 27 -25.09 4.98 -14.76
CA GLY A 27 -24.13 4.77 -15.85
C GLY A 27 -24.13 5.89 -16.92
N PRO A 28 -23.48 5.65 -18.06
CA PRO A 28 -23.34 6.64 -19.14
C PRO A 28 -24.67 7.18 -19.67
N GLY A 29 -25.74 6.36 -19.68
CA GLY A 29 -27.07 6.78 -20.10
C GLY A 29 -27.66 7.84 -19.17
N VAL A 30 -27.53 7.67 -17.87
CA VAL A 30 -27.99 8.64 -16.86
C VAL A 30 -27.15 9.90 -16.91
N ALA A 31 -25.81 9.77 -17.06
CA ALA A 31 -24.90 10.91 -17.21
C ALA A 31 -25.27 11.78 -18.43
N ARG A 32 -25.59 11.12 -19.55
CA ARG A 32 -26.06 11.81 -20.77
C ARG A 32 -27.42 12.52 -20.56
N ARG A 33 -28.34 11.87 -19.83
CA ARG A 33 -29.62 12.49 -19.51
C ARG A 33 -29.48 13.70 -18.60
N ARG A 34 -28.56 13.65 -17.62
CA ARG A 34 -28.21 14.82 -16.79
C ARG A 34 -27.69 15.98 -17.65
N ALA A 35 -26.77 15.69 -18.58
CA ALA A 35 -26.27 16.70 -19.51
C ALA A 35 -27.39 17.32 -20.35
N GLY A 36 -28.34 16.53 -20.83
CA GLY A 36 -29.51 17.05 -21.58
C GLY A 36 -30.44 17.93 -20.75
N LEU A 37 -30.62 17.66 -19.45
CA LEU A 37 -31.36 18.55 -18.56
C LEU A 37 -30.63 19.89 -18.38
N VAL A 38 -29.31 19.87 -18.24
CA VAL A 38 -28.50 21.09 -18.17
C VAL A 38 -28.58 21.86 -19.47
N ASP A 39 -28.54 21.18 -20.64
CA ASP A 39 -28.73 21.81 -21.96
C ASP A 39 -30.06 22.56 -22.04
N ALA A 40 -31.17 21.93 -21.68
CA ALA A 40 -32.49 22.52 -21.70
C ALA A 40 -32.60 23.79 -20.84
N CYS A 41 -32.04 23.74 -19.64
CA CYS A 41 -31.97 24.90 -18.76
C CYS A 41 -31.16 26.05 -19.36
N LEU A 42 -29.97 25.75 -19.90
CA LEU A 42 -29.12 26.77 -20.51
C LEU A 42 -29.74 27.40 -21.76
N VAL A 43 -30.45 26.63 -22.58
CA VAL A 43 -31.22 27.16 -23.73
C VAL A 43 -32.27 28.14 -23.24
N GLU A 44 -33.04 27.75 -22.20
CA GLU A 44 -34.10 28.63 -21.66
C GLU A 44 -33.53 29.90 -21.02
N LEU A 45 -32.41 29.77 -20.24
CA LEU A 45 -31.76 30.95 -19.69
C LEU A 45 -31.19 31.88 -20.77
N PHE A 46 -30.63 31.33 -21.86
CA PHE A 46 -30.16 32.11 -23.00
C PHE A 46 -31.31 32.85 -23.72
N GLU A 47 -32.47 32.19 -23.91
CA GLU A 47 -33.66 32.81 -24.48
C GLU A 47 -34.18 33.92 -23.59
N ARG A 48 -34.24 33.73 -22.26
CA ARG A 48 -34.65 34.77 -21.28
C ARG A 48 -33.69 35.95 -21.25
N ALA A 49 -32.41 35.73 -21.52
CA ALA A 49 -31.42 36.79 -21.70
C ALA A 49 -31.60 37.57 -23.04
N GLY A 50 -32.61 37.24 -23.84
CA GLY A 50 -32.91 37.88 -25.12
C GLY A 50 -32.19 37.26 -26.32
N ALA A 51 -31.57 36.09 -26.18
CA ALA A 51 -30.86 35.36 -27.24
C ALA A 51 -29.96 36.29 -28.10
N PRO A 52 -28.99 36.99 -27.50
CA PRO A 52 -28.24 38.02 -28.18
C PRO A 52 -27.47 37.46 -29.40
N ALA A 53 -27.52 38.17 -30.52
CA ALA A 53 -26.73 37.83 -31.72
C ALA A 53 -25.24 37.94 -31.41
N GLY A 54 -24.41 37.09 -32.06
CA GLY A 54 -22.98 37.09 -31.89
C GLY A 54 -22.52 36.53 -30.52
N VAL A 55 -23.35 35.67 -29.89
CA VAL A 55 -23.02 34.91 -28.69
C VAL A 55 -23.31 33.43 -28.91
N ALA A 56 -22.38 32.56 -28.48
CA ALA A 56 -22.57 31.12 -28.50
C ALA A 56 -22.19 30.52 -27.11
N ILE A 57 -23.05 29.65 -26.60
CA ILE A 57 -22.85 28.93 -25.34
C ILE A 57 -22.40 27.52 -25.68
N LEU A 58 -21.19 27.17 -25.28
CA LEU A 58 -20.58 25.86 -25.55
C LEU A 58 -20.42 25.08 -24.26
N ALA A 59 -20.78 23.81 -24.27
CA ALA A 59 -20.38 22.82 -23.29
C ALA A 59 -18.97 22.35 -23.62
N ILE A 60 -18.06 22.31 -22.64
CA ILE A 60 -16.68 21.84 -22.81
C ILE A 60 -16.35 20.73 -21.80
N GLY A 61 -15.19 20.08 -21.97
CA GLY A 61 -14.72 19.05 -21.07
C GLY A 61 -15.71 17.89 -20.89
N GLY A 62 -15.92 17.44 -19.66
CA GLY A 62 -16.84 16.35 -19.33
C GLY A 62 -18.28 16.62 -19.77
N TYR A 63 -18.74 17.83 -19.58
CA TYR A 63 -20.06 18.26 -20.02
C TYR A 63 -20.18 18.28 -21.55
N GLY A 64 -19.15 18.73 -22.25
CA GLY A 64 -19.08 18.66 -23.71
C GLY A 64 -19.22 17.24 -24.25
N ARG A 65 -18.63 16.24 -23.59
CA ARG A 65 -18.76 14.82 -23.92
C ARG A 65 -20.08 14.18 -23.46
N MET A 66 -21.00 14.91 -22.89
CA MET A 66 -22.25 14.40 -22.32
C MET A 66 -22.03 13.44 -21.12
N VAL A 67 -20.94 13.62 -20.40
CA VAL A 67 -20.59 12.83 -19.20
C VAL A 67 -20.73 13.73 -17.97
N GLN A 68 -22.00 13.98 -17.59
CA GLN A 68 -22.35 14.81 -16.44
C GLN A 68 -22.73 13.91 -15.26
N LEU A 69 -21.85 13.79 -14.28
CA LEU A 69 -22.05 12.96 -13.08
C LEU A 69 -22.72 13.77 -11.94
N PRO A 70 -23.20 13.11 -10.87
CA PRO A 70 -23.98 13.78 -9.81
C PRO A 70 -23.34 15.03 -9.20
N ALA A 71 -22.03 15.00 -8.97
CA ALA A 71 -21.27 16.13 -8.42
C ALA A 71 -20.26 16.73 -9.41
N SER A 72 -20.52 16.60 -10.72
CA SER A 72 -19.70 17.25 -11.74
C SER A 72 -20.03 18.74 -11.87
N ASP A 73 -18.99 19.54 -12.12
CA ASP A 73 -19.15 20.94 -12.49
C ASP A 73 -19.78 21.05 -13.91
N ILE A 74 -20.52 22.10 -14.15
CA ILE A 74 -21.03 22.46 -15.47
C ILE A 74 -19.97 23.36 -16.13
N ASP A 75 -19.16 22.78 -17.04
CA ASP A 75 -18.07 23.50 -17.70
C ASP A 75 -18.58 24.22 -18.96
N LEU A 76 -18.61 25.56 -18.94
CA LEU A 76 -19.11 26.42 -19.99
C LEU A 76 -18.01 27.24 -20.66
N LEU A 77 -18.11 27.39 -21.96
CA LEU A 77 -17.38 28.39 -22.73
C LEU A 77 -18.37 29.31 -23.46
N VAL A 78 -18.40 30.55 -23.03
CA VAL A 78 -19.19 31.58 -23.70
C VAL A 78 -18.32 32.25 -24.75
N VAL A 79 -18.69 32.09 -26.03
CA VAL A 79 -17.97 32.71 -27.15
C VAL A 79 -18.73 33.93 -27.61
N HIS A 80 -18.00 34.98 -27.92
CA HIS A 80 -18.61 36.23 -28.41
C HIS A 80 -17.78 36.91 -29.51
N ASP A 81 -18.43 37.71 -30.33
CA ASP A 81 -17.80 38.70 -31.22
C ASP A 81 -17.70 40.03 -30.45
N ASP A 82 -16.52 40.55 -30.23
CA ASP A 82 -16.11 41.87 -29.68
C ASP A 82 -17.21 42.81 -29.09
N GLY A 83 -18.10 42.27 -28.26
CA GLY A 83 -19.21 43.00 -27.65
C GLY A 83 -19.19 43.01 -26.11
N ALA A 84 -19.89 43.96 -25.52
CA ALA A 84 -20.13 43.99 -24.08
C ALA A 84 -21.15 42.91 -23.70
N ILE A 85 -20.68 41.72 -23.25
CA ILE A 85 -21.54 40.54 -22.95
C ILE A 85 -21.74 40.31 -21.47
N GLY A 86 -21.24 41.19 -20.60
CA GLY A 86 -21.29 40.99 -19.14
C GLY A 86 -22.68 40.71 -18.63
N THR A 87 -23.69 41.47 -19.09
CA THR A 87 -25.11 41.27 -18.71
C THR A 87 -25.67 39.91 -19.16
N THR A 88 -25.26 39.42 -20.32
CA THR A 88 -25.66 38.09 -20.81
C THR A 88 -25.01 37.00 -19.99
N VAL A 89 -23.70 37.11 -19.69
CA VAL A 89 -22.98 36.15 -18.82
C VAL A 89 -23.59 36.12 -17.44
N ASP A 90 -23.88 37.29 -16.86
CA ASP A 90 -24.52 37.38 -15.54
C ASP A 90 -25.92 36.72 -15.54
N ALA A 91 -26.72 36.95 -16.58
CA ALA A 91 -28.07 36.38 -16.72
C ALA A 91 -28.03 34.83 -16.86
N LEU A 92 -26.93 34.27 -17.37
CA LEU A 92 -26.74 32.83 -17.48
C LEU A 92 -26.20 32.22 -16.16
N LEU A 93 -25.22 32.86 -15.54
CA LEU A 93 -24.47 32.25 -14.45
C LEU A 93 -25.11 32.46 -13.08
N TYR A 94 -25.66 33.66 -12.79
CA TYR A 94 -26.26 33.93 -11.49
C TYR A 94 -27.38 32.96 -11.12
N PRO A 95 -28.37 32.66 -12.00
CA PRO A 95 -29.40 31.70 -11.67
C PRO A 95 -28.85 30.30 -11.31
N LEU A 96 -27.84 29.85 -12.03
CA LEU A 96 -27.19 28.54 -11.75
C LEU A 96 -26.49 28.55 -10.41
N TRP A 97 -25.74 29.61 -10.06
CA TRP A 97 -25.08 29.75 -8.77
C TRP A 97 -26.07 29.89 -7.63
N ASP A 98 -27.14 30.69 -7.81
CA ASP A 98 -28.22 30.87 -6.81
C ASP A 98 -28.94 29.54 -6.57
N ALA A 99 -29.11 28.71 -7.59
CA ALA A 99 -29.60 27.34 -7.44
C ALA A 99 -28.58 26.38 -6.77
N GLY A 100 -27.36 26.83 -6.46
CA GLY A 100 -26.32 26.02 -5.82
C GLY A 100 -25.68 25.01 -6.75
N LEU A 101 -25.66 25.25 -8.06
CA LEU A 101 -24.97 24.42 -9.05
C LEU A 101 -23.52 24.88 -9.19
N ALA A 102 -22.59 23.92 -9.29
CA ALA A 102 -21.18 24.21 -9.52
C ALA A 102 -20.95 24.47 -11.02
N VAL A 103 -20.53 25.69 -11.37
CA VAL A 103 -20.32 26.11 -12.75
C VAL A 103 -18.90 26.62 -12.93
N GLY A 104 -18.12 25.94 -13.77
CA GLY A 104 -16.87 26.45 -14.33
C GLY A 104 -17.16 27.18 -15.62
N HIS A 105 -16.60 28.37 -15.82
CA HIS A 105 -16.84 29.11 -17.05
C HIS A 105 -15.60 29.83 -17.58
N ALA A 106 -15.59 30.06 -18.89
CA ALA A 106 -14.67 30.95 -19.56
C ALA A 106 -15.45 31.78 -20.58
N VAL A 107 -15.05 33.06 -20.78
CA VAL A 107 -15.62 33.97 -21.79
C VAL A 107 -14.51 34.34 -22.74
N ARG A 108 -14.68 34.09 -24.03
CA ARG A 108 -13.62 34.26 -25.02
C ARG A 108 -14.15 34.66 -26.38
N THR A 109 -13.36 35.40 -27.13
CA THR A 109 -13.50 35.53 -28.56
C THR A 109 -12.94 34.32 -29.31
N PRO A 110 -13.25 34.07 -30.57
CA PRO A 110 -12.63 32.99 -31.35
C PRO A 110 -11.10 33.05 -31.39
N ALA A 111 -10.52 34.26 -31.44
CA ALA A 111 -9.07 34.45 -31.39
C ALA A 111 -8.48 34.02 -30.06
N GLU A 112 -9.12 34.34 -28.95
CA GLU A 112 -8.69 33.92 -27.60
C GLU A 112 -8.88 32.41 -27.37
N CYS A 113 -9.88 31.78 -28.03
CA CYS A 113 -10.01 30.33 -28.01
C CYS A 113 -8.78 29.64 -28.65
N LEU A 114 -8.34 30.16 -29.80
CA LEU A 114 -7.14 29.66 -30.46
C LEU A 114 -5.88 29.92 -29.61
N ALA A 115 -5.72 31.10 -29.04
CA ALA A 115 -4.59 31.43 -28.17
C ALA A 115 -4.54 30.53 -26.90
N ALA A 116 -5.70 30.20 -26.35
CA ALA A 116 -5.80 29.34 -25.17
C ALA A 116 -5.32 27.90 -25.41
N THR A 117 -5.10 27.48 -26.67
CA THR A 117 -4.51 26.15 -26.99
C THR A 117 -3.04 26.02 -26.60
N GLU A 118 -2.36 27.07 -26.16
CA GLU A 118 -1.04 27.01 -25.56
C GLU A 118 -1.08 26.23 -24.21
N ARG A 119 -2.18 26.37 -23.51
CA ARG A 119 -2.44 25.57 -22.30
C ARG A 119 -3.14 24.27 -22.70
N PHE A 120 -2.46 23.15 -22.41
CA PHE A 120 -2.93 21.84 -22.86
C PHE A 120 -4.28 21.43 -22.25
N ASP A 121 -4.51 21.78 -20.99
CA ASP A 121 -5.78 21.55 -20.28
C ASP A 121 -6.96 22.30 -20.95
N ALA A 122 -6.75 23.56 -21.29
CA ALA A 122 -7.75 24.37 -22.00
C ALA A 122 -7.98 23.87 -23.44
N TRP A 123 -6.89 23.45 -24.10
CA TRP A 123 -6.98 22.90 -25.46
C TRP A 123 -7.84 21.64 -25.49
N THR A 124 -7.51 20.65 -24.65
CA THR A 124 -8.25 19.39 -24.59
C THR A 124 -9.72 19.58 -24.18
N ALA A 125 -10.00 20.51 -23.24
CA ALA A 125 -11.38 20.82 -22.88
C ALA A 125 -12.20 21.38 -24.06
N MET A 126 -11.59 22.22 -24.91
CA MET A 126 -12.23 22.79 -26.11
C MET A 126 -12.37 21.77 -27.24
N LEU A 127 -11.51 20.73 -27.33
CA LEU A 127 -11.73 19.64 -28.29
C LEU A 127 -13.05 18.89 -28.05
N ASP A 128 -13.52 18.84 -26.82
CA ASP A 128 -14.81 18.29 -26.44
C ASP A 128 -15.97 19.27 -26.69
N GLY A 129 -15.67 20.48 -27.19
CA GLY A 129 -16.61 21.57 -27.31
C GLY A 129 -17.83 21.22 -28.17
N ARG A 130 -19.04 21.53 -27.66
CA ARG A 130 -20.34 21.30 -28.28
C ARG A 130 -21.24 22.52 -28.06
N LEU A 131 -21.89 22.98 -29.14
CA LEU A 131 -22.88 24.08 -29.05
C LEU A 131 -24.08 23.62 -28.21
N VAL A 132 -24.50 24.45 -27.27
CA VAL A 132 -25.72 24.28 -26.46
C VAL A 132 -26.77 25.29 -26.88
N ALA A 133 -26.41 26.57 -27.01
CA ALA A 133 -27.32 27.65 -27.43
C ALA A 133 -26.55 28.76 -28.14
N GLY A 134 -27.23 29.52 -28.97
CA GLY A 134 -26.72 30.71 -29.62
C GLY A 134 -26.23 30.49 -31.07
N ASP A 135 -25.23 31.28 -31.51
CA ASP A 135 -24.78 31.37 -32.88
C ASP A 135 -23.86 30.21 -33.29
N GLU A 136 -24.36 29.31 -34.14
CA GLU A 136 -23.63 28.14 -34.65
C GLU A 136 -22.40 28.55 -35.46
N THR A 137 -22.51 29.60 -36.27
CA THR A 137 -21.39 30.09 -37.07
C THR A 137 -20.25 30.61 -36.21
N LEU A 138 -20.60 31.28 -35.12
CA LEU A 138 -19.62 31.76 -34.16
C LEU A 138 -18.96 30.58 -33.38
N ALA A 139 -19.77 29.60 -33.00
CA ALA A 139 -19.26 28.37 -32.37
C ALA A 139 -18.24 27.65 -33.27
N ASP A 140 -18.54 27.51 -34.54
CA ASP A 140 -17.64 26.92 -35.53
C ASP A 140 -16.37 27.78 -35.74
N ARG A 141 -16.47 29.09 -35.79
CA ARG A 141 -15.33 30.00 -35.87
C ARG A 141 -14.40 29.87 -34.66
N ALA A 142 -14.95 29.56 -33.50
CA ALA A 142 -14.17 29.34 -32.30
C ALA A 142 -13.53 27.95 -32.26
N LEU A 143 -14.27 26.87 -32.58
CA LEU A 143 -13.81 25.49 -32.37
C LEU A 143 -13.07 24.92 -33.60
N ALA A 144 -13.38 25.31 -34.83
CA ALA A 144 -12.73 24.74 -36.00
C ALA A 144 -11.21 25.00 -36.04
N PRO A 145 -10.70 26.22 -35.72
CA PRO A 145 -9.26 26.46 -35.64
C PRO A 145 -8.57 25.64 -34.49
N VAL A 146 -9.25 25.48 -33.36
CA VAL A 146 -8.74 24.67 -32.21
C VAL A 146 -8.58 23.20 -32.61
N ARG A 147 -9.58 22.65 -33.32
CA ARG A 147 -9.54 21.29 -33.86
C ARG A 147 -8.51 21.16 -35.01
N ALA A 148 -8.42 22.15 -35.89
CA ALA A 148 -7.44 22.18 -36.98
C ALA A 148 -6.00 22.12 -36.41
N ARG A 149 -5.70 22.91 -35.39
CA ARG A 149 -4.39 22.90 -34.74
C ARG A 149 -3.99 21.51 -34.18
N ALA A 150 -4.96 20.73 -33.67
CA ALA A 150 -4.67 19.36 -33.20
C ALA A 150 -4.34 18.43 -34.38
N ARG A 151 -4.90 18.70 -35.56
CA ARG A 151 -4.70 17.94 -36.80
C ARG A 151 -3.45 18.34 -37.58
N GLU A 152 -2.76 19.43 -37.25
CA GLU A 152 -1.52 19.88 -37.87
C GLU A 152 -0.36 18.92 -37.61
N ASP A 153 -0.28 18.35 -36.39
CA ASP A 153 0.73 17.36 -35.97
C ASP A 153 0.12 16.30 -35.05
N PRO A 154 -0.65 15.34 -35.58
CA PRO A 154 -1.25 14.28 -34.75
C PRO A 154 -0.24 13.48 -33.97
N PRO A 155 0.97 13.09 -34.50
CA PRO A 155 1.99 12.42 -33.67
C PRO A 155 2.52 13.30 -32.54
N GLY A 156 2.73 14.60 -32.77
CA GLY A 156 3.13 15.54 -31.73
C GLY A 156 2.06 15.72 -30.67
N PHE A 157 0.79 15.77 -31.07
CA PHE A 157 -0.32 15.83 -30.12
C PHE A 157 -0.42 14.54 -29.28
N ALA A 158 -0.22 13.35 -29.88
CA ALA A 158 -0.20 12.08 -29.18
C ALA A 158 0.96 12.00 -28.18
N ARG A 159 2.15 12.55 -28.50
CA ARG A 159 3.25 12.69 -27.54
C ARG A 159 2.86 13.54 -26.33
N ARG A 160 2.24 14.70 -26.55
CA ARG A 160 1.75 15.56 -25.45
C ARG A 160 0.71 14.87 -24.58
N LEU A 161 -0.19 14.06 -25.16
CA LEU A 161 -1.13 13.24 -24.40
C LEU A 161 -0.42 12.20 -23.55
N ARG A 162 0.64 11.57 -24.05
CA ARG A 162 1.47 10.61 -23.30
C ARG A 162 2.17 11.29 -22.15
N ASP A 163 2.87 12.41 -22.39
CA ASP A 163 3.57 13.16 -21.33
C ASP A 163 2.60 13.58 -20.22
N ALA A 164 1.38 14.00 -20.59
CA ALA A 164 0.34 14.34 -19.63
C ALA A 164 -0.18 13.10 -18.87
N ALA A 165 -0.25 11.93 -19.51
CA ALA A 165 -0.63 10.67 -18.85
C ALA A 165 0.44 10.22 -17.85
N ASP A 166 1.72 10.31 -18.23
CA ASP A 166 2.86 9.97 -17.37
C ASP A 166 2.91 10.86 -16.10
N ALA A 167 2.75 12.19 -16.28
CA ALA A 167 2.68 13.13 -15.17
C ALA A 167 1.48 12.86 -14.23
N ARG A 168 0.33 12.45 -14.77
CA ARG A 168 -0.81 12.02 -13.93
C ARG A 168 -0.53 10.72 -13.18
N ARG A 169 0.11 9.75 -13.84
CA ARG A 169 0.50 8.47 -13.22
C ARG A 169 1.42 8.69 -12.02
N GLU A 170 2.39 9.59 -12.14
CA GLU A 170 3.26 9.96 -11.01
C GLU A 170 2.48 10.56 -9.83
N ARG A 171 1.48 11.40 -10.13
CA ARG A 171 0.73 12.12 -9.10
C ARG A 171 -0.41 11.31 -8.46
N PHE A 172 -1.16 10.55 -9.25
CA PHE A 172 -2.38 9.86 -8.83
C PHE A 172 -2.24 8.34 -8.79
N GLY A 173 -1.14 7.79 -9.29
CA GLY A 173 -0.92 6.36 -9.40
C GLY A 173 -1.79 5.70 -10.47
N SER A 174 -1.90 4.38 -10.39
CA SER A 174 -2.71 3.58 -11.33
C SER A 174 -4.03 3.15 -10.68
N THR A 175 -5.14 3.40 -11.34
CA THR A 175 -6.47 2.90 -10.99
C THR A 175 -6.52 1.36 -11.05
N ALA A 176 -5.66 0.77 -11.87
CA ALA A 176 -5.58 -0.68 -12.09
C ALA A 176 -4.89 -1.46 -10.95
N HIS A 177 -4.21 -0.78 -10.05
CA HIS A 177 -3.37 -1.48 -9.06
C HIS A 177 -3.53 -0.96 -7.62
N LEU A 178 -3.98 0.28 -7.41
CA LEU A 178 -4.09 0.86 -6.08
C LEU A 178 -5.35 0.40 -5.36
N LEU A 179 -5.25 0.12 -4.06
CA LEU A 179 -6.40 -0.24 -3.22
C LEU A 179 -7.41 0.89 -3.08
N GLU A 180 -6.96 2.15 -3.16
CA GLU A 180 -7.80 3.34 -3.13
C GLU A 180 -7.60 4.18 -4.39
N PRO A 181 -8.12 3.71 -5.54
CA PRO A 181 -7.84 4.32 -6.83
C PRO A 181 -8.56 5.64 -7.03
N ASP A 182 -7.93 6.57 -7.76
CA ASP A 182 -8.61 7.71 -8.35
C ASP A 182 -9.26 7.29 -9.68
N LEU A 183 -10.60 7.25 -9.70
CA LEU A 183 -11.39 6.75 -10.83
C LEU A 183 -11.37 7.68 -12.05
N LYS A 184 -10.89 8.91 -11.87
CA LYS A 184 -10.84 9.92 -12.94
C LYS A 184 -9.43 10.16 -13.46
N GLU A 185 -8.50 10.55 -12.57
CA GLU A 185 -7.17 11.02 -12.96
C GLU A 185 -6.11 9.92 -12.91
N GLY A 186 -6.33 8.82 -12.18
CA GLY A 186 -5.42 7.67 -12.15
C GLY A 186 -5.27 7.04 -13.55
N SER A 187 -4.12 6.41 -13.79
CA SER A 187 -3.89 5.64 -15.02
C SER A 187 -4.92 4.51 -15.14
N GLY A 188 -5.53 4.35 -16.30
CA GLY A 188 -6.69 3.48 -16.51
C GLY A 188 -8.03 4.07 -16.06
N GLY A 189 -8.06 5.34 -15.63
CA GLY A 189 -9.26 6.07 -15.24
C GLY A 189 -9.96 6.79 -16.39
N LEU A 190 -11.01 7.55 -16.06
CA LEU A 190 -11.84 8.26 -17.05
C LEU A 190 -11.08 9.31 -17.86
N ARG A 191 -9.92 9.79 -17.38
CA ARG A 191 -9.09 10.72 -18.13
C ARG A 191 -8.40 10.04 -19.31
N ASP A 192 -8.02 8.77 -19.20
CA ASP A 192 -7.45 8.01 -20.29
C ASP A 192 -8.51 7.70 -21.35
N VAL A 193 -9.75 7.41 -20.94
CA VAL A 193 -10.89 7.32 -21.87
C VAL A 193 -11.09 8.65 -22.63
N ALA A 194 -11.01 9.80 -21.93
CA ALA A 194 -11.10 11.11 -22.58
C ALA A 194 -9.94 11.35 -23.54
N SER A 195 -8.73 10.92 -23.21
CA SER A 195 -7.55 11.07 -24.07
C SER A 195 -7.70 10.36 -25.41
N LEU A 196 -8.39 9.23 -25.45
CA LEU A 196 -8.74 8.55 -26.71
C LEU A 196 -9.67 9.40 -27.59
N GLY A 197 -10.64 10.09 -27.00
CA GLY A 197 -11.51 11.05 -27.73
C GLY A 197 -10.73 12.22 -28.30
N TRP A 198 -9.77 12.76 -27.56
CA TRP A 198 -8.92 13.85 -28.03
C TRP A 198 -7.95 13.39 -29.13
N LEU A 199 -7.43 12.15 -29.03
CA LEU A 199 -6.63 11.55 -30.09
C LEU A 199 -7.45 11.40 -31.38
N ALA A 200 -8.70 10.95 -31.32
CA ALA A 200 -9.60 10.86 -32.46
C ALA A 200 -9.83 12.25 -33.12
N ALA A 201 -10.02 13.30 -32.30
CA ALA A 201 -10.14 14.67 -32.79
C ALA A 201 -8.87 15.16 -33.52
N ALA A 202 -7.68 14.80 -33.03
CA ALA A 202 -6.40 15.12 -33.67
C ALA A 202 -6.17 14.31 -34.96
N LEU A 203 -6.61 13.05 -35.00
CA LEU A 203 -6.55 12.24 -36.24
C LEU A 203 -7.60 12.65 -37.28
N GLY A 204 -8.62 13.37 -36.84
CA GLY A 204 -9.71 13.83 -37.72
C GLY A 204 -10.71 12.75 -38.15
N THR A 205 -10.62 11.58 -37.56
CA THR A 205 -11.50 10.43 -37.77
C THR A 205 -11.60 9.59 -36.47
N ASP A 206 -12.53 8.63 -36.44
CA ASP A 206 -12.57 7.67 -35.32
C ASP A 206 -11.33 6.78 -35.29
N LEU A 207 -11.05 6.24 -34.11
CA LEU A 207 -9.80 5.49 -33.82
C LEU A 207 -9.73 4.16 -34.58
N GLU A 208 -10.88 3.52 -34.87
CA GLU A 208 -10.91 2.25 -35.59
C GLU A 208 -10.60 2.51 -37.08
N THR A 209 -11.20 3.51 -37.68
CA THR A 209 -10.92 3.95 -39.05
C THR A 209 -9.46 4.41 -39.21
N ALA A 210 -8.89 5.04 -38.18
CA ALA A 210 -7.49 5.42 -38.18
C ALA A 210 -6.54 4.22 -37.97
N GLY A 211 -7.06 3.04 -37.66
CA GLY A 211 -6.28 1.82 -37.40
C GLY A 211 -5.45 1.87 -36.10
N VAL A 212 -5.78 2.77 -35.16
CA VAL A 212 -5.06 2.89 -33.90
C VAL A 212 -5.72 2.13 -32.74
N VAL A 213 -6.98 1.74 -32.88
CA VAL A 213 -7.72 0.90 -31.93
C VAL A 213 -8.52 -0.13 -32.70
N GLY A 214 -8.43 -1.40 -32.34
CA GLY A 214 -9.25 -2.46 -32.93
C GLY A 214 -10.65 -2.56 -32.30
N ALA A 215 -11.59 -3.26 -32.93
CA ALA A 215 -12.97 -3.39 -32.47
C ALA A 215 -13.07 -4.03 -31.06
N ARG A 216 -12.22 -5.03 -30.74
CA ARG A 216 -12.15 -5.66 -29.42
C ARG A 216 -11.64 -4.68 -28.36
N GLU A 217 -10.60 -3.93 -28.69
CA GLU A 217 -10.03 -2.90 -27.82
C GLU A 217 -11.05 -1.79 -27.54
N ARG A 218 -11.79 -1.36 -28.57
CA ARG A 218 -12.87 -0.39 -28.44
C ARG A 218 -13.97 -0.87 -27.50
N ALA A 219 -14.44 -2.10 -27.68
CA ALA A 219 -15.43 -2.70 -26.79
C ALA A 219 -14.95 -2.78 -25.32
N ALA A 220 -13.68 -3.09 -25.10
CA ALA A 220 -13.08 -3.14 -23.77
C ALA A 220 -13.04 -1.75 -23.11
N VAL A 221 -12.66 -0.71 -23.86
CA VAL A 221 -12.69 0.69 -23.38
C VAL A 221 -14.11 1.14 -23.06
N ASP A 222 -15.08 0.86 -23.92
CA ASP A 222 -16.47 1.27 -23.71
C ASP A 222 -17.07 0.57 -22.46
N ALA A 223 -16.77 -0.72 -22.25
CA ALA A 223 -17.14 -1.44 -21.05
C ALA A 223 -16.48 -0.84 -19.80
N GLY A 224 -15.18 -0.55 -19.87
CA GLY A 224 -14.40 0.08 -18.80
C GLY A 224 -14.91 1.48 -18.46
N ALA A 225 -15.16 2.31 -19.45
CA ALA A 225 -15.76 3.64 -19.27
C ALA A 225 -17.12 3.55 -18.59
N GLY A 226 -17.97 2.62 -19.02
CA GLY A 226 -19.26 2.37 -18.42
C GLY A 226 -19.19 1.97 -16.95
N PHE A 227 -18.24 1.09 -16.61
CA PHE A 227 -18.01 0.66 -15.24
C PHE A 227 -17.50 1.81 -14.36
N LEU A 228 -16.47 2.53 -14.82
CA LEU A 228 -15.87 3.66 -14.11
C LEU A 228 -16.87 4.80 -13.86
N VAL A 229 -17.73 5.10 -14.85
CA VAL A 229 -18.81 6.09 -14.69
C VAL A 229 -19.77 5.66 -13.60
N ARG A 230 -20.21 4.40 -13.55
CA ARG A 230 -21.09 3.89 -12.48
C ARG A 230 -20.43 3.95 -11.12
N ALA A 231 -19.21 3.44 -11.01
CA ALA A 231 -18.47 3.43 -9.75
C ALA A 231 -18.25 4.85 -9.21
N ARG A 232 -17.81 5.79 -10.07
CA ARG A 232 -17.59 7.18 -9.68
C ARG A 232 -18.90 7.90 -9.32
N SER A 233 -19.98 7.61 -10.04
CA SER A 233 -21.32 8.14 -9.69
C SER A 233 -21.78 7.63 -8.33
N ALA A 234 -21.56 6.35 -8.03
CA ALA A 234 -21.89 5.76 -6.72
C ALA A 234 -21.10 6.43 -5.59
N VAL A 235 -19.79 6.65 -5.77
CA VAL A 235 -18.95 7.37 -4.79
C VAL A 235 -19.50 8.78 -4.55
N GLN A 236 -19.88 9.52 -5.60
CA GLN A 236 -20.40 10.88 -5.49
C GLN A 236 -21.79 10.92 -4.82
N LEU A 237 -22.67 9.98 -5.14
CA LEU A 237 -23.99 9.89 -4.53
C LEU A 237 -23.94 9.52 -3.06
N LEU A 238 -23.10 8.56 -2.70
CA LEU A 238 -22.92 8.14 -1.31
C LEU A 238 -22.28 9.22 -0.43
N THR A 239 -21.34 9.99 -1.01
CA THR A 239 -20.67 11.07 -0.26
C THR A 239 -21.40 12.41 -0.30
N GLY A 240 -22.35 12.59 -1.22
CA GLY A 240 -23.04 13.86 -1.46
C GLY A 240 -22.13 15.01 -1.93
N ARG A 241 -20.92 14.70 -2.42
CA ARG A 241 -19.92 15.70 -2.83
C ARG A 241 -19.08 15.22 -4.00
N ARG A 242 -18.31 16.14 -4.58
CA ARG A 242 -17.28 15.80 -5.57
C ARG A 242 -16.22 14.89 -4.89
N ALA A 243 -16.15 13.65 -5.35
CA ALA A 243 -15.20 12.68 -4.92
C ALA A 243 -14.85 11.78 -6.12
N ASP A 244 -13.57 11.64 -6.37
CA ASP A 244 -13.02 10.88 -7.50
C ASP A 244 -12.25 9.63 -7.02
N ARG A 245 -11.91 9.56 -5.73
CA ARG A 245 -11.18 8.46 -5.11
C ARG A 245 -12.13 7.49 -4.40
N LEU A 246 -12.00 6.20 -4.72
CA LEU A 246 -12.72 5.12 -4.06
C LEU A 246 -11.94 4.65 -2.85
N VAL A 247 -12.15 5.33 -1.70
CA VAL A 247 -11.50 4.99 -0.44
C VAL A 247 -12.05 3.69 0.14
N THR A 248 -11.24 2.99 0.93
CA THR A 248 -11.56 1.66 1.49
C THR A 248 -12.89 1.65 2.24
N GLU A 249 -13.21 2.71 2.98
CA GLU A 249 -14.45 2.82 3.77
C GLU A 249 -15.73 2.85 2.90
N LEU A 250 -15.63 3.32 1.66
CA LEU A 250 -16.76 3.39 0.74
C LEU A 250 -16.93 2.13 -0.11
N GLN A 251 -15.90 1.31 -0.23
CA GLN A 251 -15.92 0.14 -1.11
C GLN A 251 -17.08 -0.84 -0.79
N PRO A 252 -17.40 -1.16 0.49
CA PRO A 252 -18.53 -2.05 0.80
C PRO A 252 -19.87 -1.48 0.35
N ASP A 253 -20.06 -0.18 0.54
CA ASP A 253 -21.32 0.47 0.15
C ASP A 253 -21.44 0.59 -1.37
N VAL A 254 -20.37 0.97 -2.05
CA VAL A 254 -20.32 1.00 -3.52
C VAL A 254 -20.55 -0.40 -4.11
N ALA A 255 -19.96 -1.45 -3.51
CA ALA A 255 -20.15 -2.83 -3.95
C ALA A 255 -21.62 -3.23 -3.87
N ARG A 256 -22.27 -2.97 -2.73
CA ARG A 256 -23.70 -3.26 -2.52
C ARG A 256 -24.57 -2.51 -3.54
N GLU A 257 -24.33 -1.23 -3.72
CA GLU A 257 -25.11 -0.40 -4.62
C GLU A 257 -24.92 -0.78 -6.09
N MET A 258 -23.72 -1.28 -6.47
CA MET A 258 -23.45 -1.79 -7.80
C MET A 258 -23.89 -3.23 -8.02
N GLY A 259 -24.50 -3.88 -7.00
CA GLY A 259 -25.10 -5.20 -7.10
C GLY A 259 -24.13 -6.37 -6.92
N PHE A 260 -22.94 -6.13 -6.36
CA PHE A 260 -22.03 -7.21 -6.00
C PHE A 260 -22.54 -7.91 -4.72
N VAL A 261 -22.38 -9.21 -4.69
CA VAL A 261 -22.79 -10.08 -3.56
C VAL A 261 -21.61 -10.92 -3.10
N ASP A 262 -21.66 -11.36 -1.84
CA ASP A 262 -20.65 -12.28 -1.33
C ASP A 262 -20.79 -13.65 -2.00
N GLU A 263 -19.68 -14.17 -2.47
CA GLU A 263 -19.54 -15.52 -3.03
C GLU A 263 -18.58 -16.35 -2.18
N PRO A 264 -18.63 -17.70 -2.25
CA PRO A 264 -17.67 -18.53 -1.53
C PRO A 264 -16.20 -18.16 -1.86
N GLY A 265 -15.50 -17.61 -0.85
CA GLY A 265 -14.10 -17.18 -0.99
C GLY A 265 -13.88 -15.82 -1.66
N LEU A 266 -14.95 -15.07 -2.00
CA LEU A 266 -14.86 -13.73 -2.59
C LEU A 266 -15.94 -12.83 -1.99
N LEU A 267 -15.54 -11.82 -1.23
CA LEU A 267 -16.50 -10.83 -0.70
C LEU A 267 -16.99 -9.90 -1.83
N ALA A 268 -18.18 -9.35 -1.67
CA ALA A 268 -18.77 -8.39 -2.59
C ALA A 268 -17.81 -7.24 -2.94
N THR A 269 -17.11 -6.75 -1.93
CA THR A 269 -16.09 -5.69 -2.08
C THR A 269 -14.91 -6.15 -2.94
N ASP A 270 -14.47 -7.41 -2.79
CA ASP A 270 -13.38 -7.96 -3.60
C ASP A 270 -13.83 -8.14 -5.05
N GLY A 271 -15.09 -8.55 -5.24
CA GLY A 271 -15.73 -8.64 -6.57
C GLY A 271 -15.78 -7.28 -7.28
N LEU A 272 -16.20 -6.23 -6.56
CA LEU A 272 -16.16 -4.85 -7.07
C LEU A 272 -14.75 -4.44 -7.48
N MET A 273 -13.79 -4.58 -6.58
CA MET A 273 -12.42 -4.12 -6.81
C MET A 273 -11.73 -4.92 -7.92
N ARG A 274 -11.94 -6.22 -7.97
CA ARG A 274 -11.45 -7.07 -9.06
C ARG A 274 -11.97 -6.62 -10.41
N SER A 275 -13.27 -6.38 -10.54
CA SER A 275 -13.89 -5.88 -11.76
C SER A 275 -13.36 -4.48 -12.12
N LEU A 276 -13.16 -3.61 -11.13
CA LEU A 276 -12.57 -2.29 -11.34
C LEU A 276 -11.16 -2.38 -11.92
N PHE A 277 -10.31 -3.21 -11.33
CA PHE A 277 -8.93 -3.40 -11.79
C PHE A 277 -8.86 -3.99 -13.20
N GLU A 278 -9.71 -4.96 -13.52
CA GLU A 278 -9.79 -5.52 -14.87
C GLU A 278 -10.17 -4.46 -15.91
N HIS A 279 -11.19 -3.66 -15.63
CA HIS A 279 -11.62 -2.59 -16.51
C HIS A 279 -10.56 -1.49 -16.65
N ALA A 280 -9.94 -1.09 -15.54
CA ALA A 280 -8.90 -0.07 -15.55
C ALA A 280 -7.64 -0.53 -16.31
N ARG A 281 -7.20 -1.79 -16.16
CA ARG A 281 -6.09 -2.36 -16.95
C ARG A 281 -6.37 -2.32 -18.45
N ASN A 282 -7.59 -2.68 -18.86
CA ASN A 282 -7.97 -2.61 -20.25
C ASN A 282 -7.93 -1.16 -20.80
N VAL A 283 -8.46 -0.20 -20.04
CA VAL A 283 -8.43 1.22 -20.44
C VAL A 283 -6.99 1.74 -20.50
N GLU A 284 -6.17 1.48 -19.47
CA GLU A 284 -4.76 1.89 -19.44
C GLU A 284 -3.98 1.35 -20.63
N HIS A 285 -4.14 0.05 -20.89
CA HIS A 285 -3.46 -0.62 -21.99
C HIS A 285 -3.85 -0.04 -23.36
N VAL A 286 -5.16 0.01 -23.64
CA VAL A 286 -5.64 0.48 -24.95
C VAL A 286 -5.30 1.95 -25.17
N ALA A 287 -5.38 2.80 -24.14
CA ALA A 287 -4.97 4.20 -24.24
C ALA A 287 -3.47 4.32 -24.54
N GLY A 288 -2.62 3.59 -23.81
CA GLY A 288 -1.19 3.55 -24.06
C GLY A 288 -0.82 3.08 -25.46
N LEU A 289 -1.47 2.00 -25.92
CA LEU A 289 -1.24 1.41 -27.23
C LEU A 289 -1.70 2.35 -28.37
N ALA A 290 -2.88 2.96 -28.24
CA ALA A 290 -3.38 3.92 -29.21
C ALA A 290 -2.44 5.14 -29.36
N LEU A 291 -1.93 5.69 -28.25
CA LEU A 291 -0.95 6.76 -28.27
C LEU A 291 0.38 6.31 -28.89
N ALA A 292 0.81 5.08 -28.64
CA ALA A 292 2.01 4.52 -29.25
C ALA A 292 1.85 4.33 -30.75
N ARG A 293 0.74 3.76 -31.22
CA ARG A 293 0.44 3.60 -32.66
C ARG A 293 0.36 4.94 -33.38
N ALA A 294 -0.24 5.96 -32.76
CA ALA A 294 -0.33 7.29 -33.34
C ALA A 294 1.02 8.02 -33.44
N THR A 295 2.02 7.65 -32.61
CA THR A 295 3.35 8.26 -32.61
C THR A 295 4.38 7.54 -33.47
N ALA A 296 4.30 6.22 -33.60
CA ALA A 296 5.37 5.40 -34.20
C ALA A 296 5.35 5.36 -35.75
N GLY A 297 4.22 5.72 -36.38
CA GLY A 297 4.06 5.44 -37.80
C GLY A 297 4.11 3.93 -38.12
N THR A 298 3.58 3.53 -39.27
CA THR A 298 3.45 2.10 -39.65
C THR A 298 4.63 1.55 -40.45
N THR A 299 5.86 2.02 -40.26
CA THR A 299 7.05 1.61 -41.01
C THR A 299 7.84 0.48 -40.33
N GLY A 300 8.14 -0.62 -41.01
CA GLY A 300 8.97 -1.74 -40.60
C GLY A 300 8.43 -3.10 -41.09
N ASP A 301 9.20 -4.19 -40.95
CA ASP A 301 8.80 -5.52 -41.39
C ASP A 301 7.67 -6.14 -40.52
N PRO A 302 6.81 -7.00 -41.08
CA PRO A 302 5.77 -7.64 -40.30
C PRO A 302 6.38 -8.59 -39.26
N VAL A 303 5.90 -8.51 -38.02
CA VAL A 303 6.22 -9.45 -36.96
C VAL A 303 5.22 -10.61 -37.06
N VAL A 304 5.71 -11.84 -37.12
CA VAL A 304 4.87 -13.05 -37.13
C VAL A 304 5.14 -13.85 -35.87
N ILE A 305 4.13 -14.08 -35.08
CA ILE A 305 4.15 -14.89 -33.86
C ILE A 305 3.34 -16.14 -34.10
N ALA A 306 3.97 -17.30 -33.97
CA ALA A 306 3.35 -18.55 -34.33
C ALA A 306 2.51 -19.22 -33.24
N ASP A 307 2.96 -19.11 -31.98
CA ASP A 307 2.38 -19.80 -30.83
C ASP A 307 2.70 -19.12 -29.50
N ALA A 308 2.20 -19.68 -28.40
CA ALA A 308 2.42 -19.17 -27.05
C ALA A 308 3.91 -19.14 -26.62
N GLY A 309 4.71 -20.10 -27.08
CA GLY A 309 6.15 -20.12 -26.83
C GLY A 309 6.87 -18.97 -27.53
N ALA A 310 6.50 -18.68 -28.78
CA ALA A 310 7.02 -17.54 -29.55
C ALA A 310 6.63 -16.19 -28.93
N ILE A 311 5.45 -16.08 -28.31
CA ILE A 311 5.08 -14.89 -27.52
C ILE A 311 6.07 -14.70 -26.39
N LEU A 312 6.34 -15.72 -25.58
CA LEU A 312 7.27 -15.64 -24.44
C LEU A 312 8.69 -15.31 -24.90
N GLU A 313 9.17 -15.91 -26.00
CA GLU A 313 10.51 -15.62 -26.54
C GLU A 313 10.63 -14.15 -26.97
N ALA A 314 9.66 -13.65 -27.74
CA ALA A 314 9.68 -12.28 -28.22
C ALA A 314 9.62 -11.25 -27.08
N LEU A 315 8.82 -11.55 -26.03
CA LEU A 315 8.75 -10.69 -24.85
C LEU A 315 10.04 -10.78 -24.01
N ALA A 316 10.66 -11.96 -23.90
CA ALA A 316 11.93 -12.12 -23.20
C ALA A 316 13.07 -11.38 -23.96
N ASP A 317 13.12 -11.47 -25.28
CA ASP A 317 14.09 -10.75 -26.10
C ASP A 317 13.97 -9.23 -25.91
N ALA A 318 12.74 -8.70 -25.93
CA ALA A 318 12.46 -7.28 -25.67
C ALA A 318 12.89 -6.88 -24.25
N ALA A 319 12.57 -7.70 -23.23
CA ALA A 319 12.92 -7.43 -21.85
C ALA A 319 14.44 -7.43 -21.62
N GLU A 320 15.17 -8.37 -22.20
CA GLU A 320 16.64 -8.45 -22.13
C GLU A 320 17.31 -7.27 -22.84
N GLY A 321 16.71 -6.78 -23.94
CA GLY A 321 17.14 -5.56 -24.62
C GLY A 321 16.81 -4.27 -23.86
N GLY A 322 16.06 -4.36 -22.77
CA GLY A 322 15.55 -3.18 -22.05
C GLY A 322 14.53 -2.36 -22.87
N GLU A 323 13.93 -2.99 -23.87
CA GLU A 323 13.00 -2.37 -24.81
C GLU A 323 11.54 -2.54 -24.36
N VAL A 324 10.72 -1.52 -24.60
CA VAL A 324 9.26 -1.66 -24.51
C VAL A 324 8.78 -2.41 -25.76
N PRO A 325 7.88 -3.40 -25.66
CA PRO A 325 7.36 -4.13 -26.79
C PRO A 325 6.85 -3.18 -27.88
N SER A 326 7.32 -3.38 -29.10
CA SER A 326 6.87 -2.55 -30.21
C SER A 326 5.37 -2.78 -30.45
N VAL A 327 4.68 -1.74 -30.95
CA VAL A 327 3.25 -1.82 -31.30
C VAL A 327 2.96 -3.01 -32.18
N ARG A 328 3.85 -3.31 -33.14
CA ARG A 328 3.69 -4.44 -34.06
C ARG A 328 3.83 -5.80 -33.38
N LEU A 329 4.74 -5.91 -32.40
CA LEU A 329 4.84 -7.10 -31.59
C LEU A 329 3.54 -7.31 -30.80
N LEU A 330 2.98 -6.26 -30.22
CA LEU A 330 1.72 -6.33 -29.47
C LEU A 330 0.55 -6.69 -30.39
N ASP A 331 0.47 -6.10 -31.58
CA ASP A 331 -0.56 -6.44 -32.58
C ASP A 331 -0.44 -7.91 -33.03
N ALA A 332 0.79 -8.38 -33.32
CA ALA A 332 1.03 -9.76 -33.69
C ALA A 332 0.68 -10.76 -32.57
N ILE A 333 0.92 -10.37 -31.29
CA ILE A 333 0.53 -11.19 -30.13
C ILE A 333 -0.99 -11.28 -30.01
N ASP A 334 -1.72 -10.19 -30.25
CA ASP A 334 -3.18 -10.16 -30.18
C ASP A 334 -3.85 -11.03 -31.25
N ASP A 335 -3.19 -11.23 -32.38
CA ASP A 335 -3.67 -12.10 -33.47
C ASP A 335 -3.46 -13.60 -33.21
N VAL A 336 -2.65 -13.97 -32.20
CA VAL A 336 -2.38 -15.39 -31.90
C VAL A 336 -3.57 -16.04 -31.22
N THR A 337 -4.06 -17.13 -31.81
CA THR A 337 -5.04 -17.99 -31.14
C THR A 337 -4.32 -18.89 -30.15
N VAL A 338 -4.46 -18.61 -28.86
CA VAL A 338 -3.85 -19.42 -27.80
C VAL A 338 -4.85 -20.48 -27.32
N PRO A 339 -4.46 -21.78 -27.25
CA PRO A 339 -5.32 -22.82 -26.73
C PRO A 339 -5.66 -22.65 -25.26
N ASP A 340 -6.78 -23.21 -24.78
CA ASP A 340 -7.24 -23.08 -23.38
C ASP A 340 -6.25 -23.60 -22.34
N ARG A 341 -5.39 -24.52 -22.73
CA ARG A 341 -4.24 -24.98 -21.93
C ARG A 341 -2.98 -24.94 -22.77
N VAL A 342 -1.97 -24.30 -22.24
CA VAL A 342 -0.63 -24.29 -22.85
C VAL A 342 0.26 -25.21 -22.03
N ALA A 343 0.88 -26.19 -22.74
CA ALA A 343 1.82 -27.08 -22.10
C ALA A 343 3.18 -26.43 -21.91
N TRP A 344 3.82 -26.70 -20.80
CA TRP A 344 5.19 -26.34 -20.54
C TRP A 344 6.14 -27.31 -21.26
N ASP A 345 6.76 -26.85 -22.32
CA ASP A 345 7.92 -27.52 -22.89
C ASP A 345 9.24 -26.82 -22.48
N ALA A 346 10.36 -27.38 -22.88
CA ALA A 346 11.68 -26.82 -22.52
C ALA A 346 11.90 -25.41 -23.07
N ARG A 347 11.38 -25.11 -24.26
CA ARG A 347 11.46 -23.80 -24.93
C ARG A 347 10.65 -22.75 -24.17
N THR A 348 9.38 -23.06 -23.90
CA THR A 348 8.44 -22.21 -23.18
C THR A 348 8.95 -21.88 -21.77
N ARG A 349 9.42 -22.90 -21.04
CA ARG A 349 10.01 -22.73 -19.72
C ARG A 349 11.26 -21.85 -19.76
N ALA A 350 12.18 -22.09 -20.71
CA ALA A 350 13.39 -21.30 -20.83
C ALA A 350 13.09 -19.82 -21.12
N ALA A 351 12.14 -19.52 -22.01
CA ALA A 351 11.70 -18.16 -22.31
C ALA A 351 11.05 -17.47 -21.10
N PHE A 352 10.22 -18.20 -20.35
CA PHE A 352 9.59 -17.69 -19.13
C PHE A 352 10.63 -17.34 -18.04
N LEU A 353 11.64 -18.19 -17.83
CA LEU A 353 12.72 -17.93 -16.88
C LEU A 353 13.61 -16.75 -17.32
N ARG A 354 13.89 -16.60 -18.61
CA ARG A 354 14.57 -15.41 -19.16
C ARG A 354 13.81 -14.14 -18.84
N LEU A 355 12.48 -14.17 -19.02
CA LEU A 355 11.61 -13.05 -18.70
C LEU A 355 11.66 -12.71 -17.21
N LEU A 356 11.62 -13.67 -16.31
CA LEU A 356 11.75 -13.45 -14.86
C LEU A 356 13.14 -12.86 -14.51
N ARG A 357 14.23 -13.37 -15.11
CA ARG A 357 15.58 -12.88 -14.88
C ARG A 357 15.79 -11.43 -15.34
N SER A 358 14.97 -10.95 -16.28
CA SER A 358 15.03 -9.56 -16.77
C SER A 358 14.52 -8.53 -15.75
N GLY A 359 14.05 -8.98 -14.59
CA GLY A 359 13.67 -8.12 -13.45
C GLY A 359 12.63 -7.06 -13.82
N ARG A 360 12.93 -5.79 -13.58
CA ARG A 360 12.01 -4.68 -13.85
C ARG A 360 11.62 -4.57 -15.32
N SER A 361 12.54 -4.80 -16.24
CA SER A 361 12.23 -4.81 -17.68
C SER A 361 11.25 -5.92 -18.04
N GLY A 362 11.37 -7.09 -17.39
CA GLY A 362 10.46 -8.21 -17.56
C GLY A 362 9.09 -7.99 -16.93
N SER A 363 8.98 -7.23 -15.83
CA SER A 363 7.73 -7.08 -15.10
C SER A 363 6.60 -6.49 -15.96
N GLY A 364 6.88 -5.52 -16.81
CA GLY A 364 5.91 -4.94 -17.74
C GLY A 364 5.39 -5.93 -18.79
N MET A 365 6.14 -7.00 -19.08
CA MET A 365 5.74 -8.02 -20.04
C MET A 365 4.69 -8.97 -19.45
N PHE A 366 4.62 -9.10 -18.12
CA PHE A 366 3.57 -9.89 -17.46
C PHE A 366 2.18 -9.28 -17.68
N ASP A 367 2.06 -7.96 -17.81
CA ASP A 367 0.79 -7.32 -18.15
C ASP A 367 0.34 -7.71 -19.56
N VAL A 368 1.27 -7.86 -20.51
CA VAL A 368 0.97 -8.36 -21.87
C VAL A 368 0.51 -9.81 -21.83
N LEU A 369 1.22 -10.67 -21.08
CA LEU A 369 0.87 -12.09 -20.92
C LEU A 369 -0.49 -12.27 -20.23
N ASP A 370 -0.77 -11.44 -19.20
CA ASP A 370 -2.06 -11.47 -18.48
C ASP A 370 -3.22 -11.08 -19.39
N ARG A 371 -3.04 -10.03 -20.19
CA ARG A 371 -4.04 -9.51 -21.13
C ARG A 371 -4.46 -10.54 -22.15
N VAL A 372 -3.52 -11.24 -22.75
CA VAL A 372 -3.83 -12.33 -23.72
C VAL A 372 -4.24 -13.62 -23.02
N GLY A 373 -4.34 -13.61 -21.69
CA GLY A 373 -4.78 -14.73 -20.86
C GLY A 373 -3.79 -15.89 -20.77
N LEU A 374 -2.53 -15.67 -21.15
CA LEU A 374 -1.49 -16.70 -21.18
C LEU A 374 -1.12 -17.19 -19.78
N LEU A 375 -1.01 -16.29 -18.81
CA LEU A 375 -0.65 -16.67 -17.44
C LEU A 375 -1.65 -17.65 -16.82
N ALA A 376 -2.95 -17.41 -16.98
CA ALA A 376 -3.99 -18.31 -16.49
C ALA A 376 -4.04 -19.64 -17.25
N ARG A 377 -3.58 -19.69 -18.52
CA ARG A 377 -3.50 -20.90 -19.32
C ARG A 377 -2.27 -21.75 -19.02
N PHE A 378 -1.19 -21.10 -18.57
CA PHE A 378 0.00 -21.77 -18.03
C PHE A 378 -0.20 -22.28 -16.60
N SER A 379 -0.85 -21.49 -15.74
CA SER A 379 -1.19 -21.85 -14.38
C SER A 379 -2.63 -21.43 -14.07
N PRO A 380 -3.59 -22.37 -14.01
CA PRO A 380 -4.98 -22.04 -13.68
C PRO A 380 -5.15 -21.30 -12.34
N ALA A 381 -4.24 -21.52 -11.39
CA ALA A 381 -4.23 -20.81 -10.12
C ALA A 381 -4.01 -19.31 -10.28
N TRP A 382 -3.33 -18.86 -11.34
CA TRP A 382 -3.16 -17.44 -11.65
C TRP A 382 -4.50 -16.71 -11.79
N ALA A 383 -5.51 -17.36 -12.35
CA ALA A 383 -6.85 -16.80 -12.44
C ALA A 383 -7.45 -16.45 -11.07
N GLY A 384 -7.04 -17.14 -9.99
CA GLY A 384 -7.49 -16.86 -8.61
C GLY A 384 -6.90 -15.60 -8.02
N VAL A 385 -5.64 -15.28 -8.35
CA VAL A 385 -4.91 -14.11 -7.84
C VAL A 385 -5.00 -12.89 -8.76
N ARG A 386 -5.38 -13.09 -10.02
CA ARG A 386 -5.50 -12.05 -11.04
C ARG A 386 -6.45 -10.94 -10.58
N CYS A 387 -5.97 -9.71 -10.60
CA CYS A 387 -6.71 -8.51 -10.18
C CYS A 387 -7.31 -8.63 -8.76
N ARG A 388 -6.80 -9.53 -7.91
CA ARG A 388 -7.34 -9.72 -6.57
C ARG A 388 -6.84 -8.64 -5.62
N PRO A 389 -7.74 -7.88 -4.95
CA PRO A 389 -7.34 -6.91 -3.94
C PRO A 389 -6.73 -7.60 -2.72
N GLN A 390 -5.74 -6.97 -2.12
CA GLN A 390 -5.20 -7.38 -0.82
C GLN A 390 -5.80 -6.50 0.27
N ARG A 391 -6.37 -7.11 1.31
CA ARG A 391 -7.01 -6.38 2.42
C ARG A 391 -6.07 -6.07 3.55
N ASP A 392 -4.85 -6.57 3.48
CA ASP A 392 -3.81 -6.24 4.41
C ASP A 392 -3.40 -4.78 4.16
N PRO A 393 -3.42 -3.90 5.18
CA PRO A 393 -3.12 -2.47 5.03
C PRO A 393 -1.71 -2.15 4.50
N TYR A 394 -0.83 -3.15 4.43
CA TYR A 394 0.53 -2.96 3.89
C TYR A 394 0.60 -2.96 2.37
N HIS A 395 -0.26 -3.75 1.73
CA HIS A 395 -0.20 -3.96 0.30
C HIS A 395 -0.87 -2.79 -0.43
N ARG A 396 -0.15 -2.21 -1.38
CA ARG A 396 -0.66 -1.13 -2.23
C ARG A 396 -1.17 -1.61 -3.58
N SER A 397 -0.90 -2.87 -3.92
CA SER A 397 -1.19 -3.49 -5.21
C SER A 397 -2.02 -4.76 -5.08
N THR A 398 -2.58 -5.22 -6.19
CA THR A 398 -3.24 -6.52 -6.32
C THR A 398 -2.26 -7.67 -6.08
N VAL A 399 -2.77 -8.85 -5.72
CA VAL A 399 -1.92 -10.03 -5.44
C VAL A 399 -1.02 -10.36 -6.63
N ASP A 400 -1.56 -10.42 -7.84
CA ASP A 400 -0.78 -10.70 -9.06
C ASP A 400 0.31 -9.67 -9.34
N ALA A 401 0.01 -8.37 -9.21
CA ALA A 401 1.00 -7.32 -9.39
C ALA A 401 2.09 -7.37 -8.31
N HIS A 402 1.73 -7.68 -7.07
CA HIS A 402 2.66 -7.90 -5.98
C HIS A 402 3.63 -9.07 -6.26
N LEU A 403 3.11 -10.22 -6.70
CA LEU A 403 3.90 -11.39 -7.05
C LEU A 403 4.94 -11.09 -8.14
N VAL A 404 4.52 -10.39 -9.19
CA VAL A 404 5.42 -9.97 -10.28
C VAL A 404 6.47 -8.98 -9.77
N ALA A 405 6.09 -8.02 -8.93
CA ALA A 405 7.02 -7.05 -8.36
C ALA A 405 8.05 -7.71 -7.42
N ALA A 406 7.63 -8.69 -6.61
CA ALA A 406 8.53 -9.45 -5.75
C ALA A 406 9.54 -10.26 -6.58
N ALA A 407 9.09 -10.93 -7.65
CA ALA A 407 9.99 -11.65 -8.56
C ALA A 407 10.97 -10.71 -9.28
N ALA A 408 10.51 -9.53 -9.71
CA ALA A 408 11.38 -8.52 -10.33
C ALA A 408 12.44 -8.01 -9.35
N ARG A 409 12.06 -7.74 -8.09
CA ARG A 409 13.01 -7.33 -7.04
C ARG A 409 14.01 -8.43 -6.71
N MET A 410 13.57 -9.68 -6.67
CA MET A 410 14.46 -10.84 -6.50
C MET A 410 15.50 -10.89 -7.62
N ALA A 411 15.11 -10.69 -8.88
CA ALA A 411 16.03 -10.65 -10.01
C ALA A 411 17.05 -9.50 -9.89
N GLU A 412 16.62 -8.31 -9.45
CA GLU A 412 17.51 -7.18 -9.18
C GLU A 412 18.57 -7.52 -8.11
N SER A 413 18.17 -8.19 -7.02
CA SER A 413 19.11 -8.66 -5.98
C SER A 413 20.13 -9.64 -6.56
N LEU A 414 19.66 -10.63 -7.33
CA LEU A 414 20.52 -11.67 -7.93
C LEU A 414 21.53 -11.12 -8.97
N THR A 415 21.22 -10.00 -9.63
CA THR A 415 22.11 -9.35 -10.60
C THR A 415 23.03 -8.30 -9.99
N GLY A 416 22.97 -8.10 -8.67
CA GLY A 416 23.76 -7.08 -7.98
C GLY A 416 23.27 -5.65 -8.19
N SER A 417 22.11 -5.47 -8.82
CA SER A 417 21.43 -4.17 -8.98
C SER A 417 20.58 -3.82 -7.76
N GLY A 418 20.62 -4.66 -6.73
CA GLY A 418 19.92 -4.49 -5.46
C GLY A 418 20.53 -3.39 -4.58
N ASP A 419 20.37 -3.52 -3.26
CA ASP A 419 20.96 -2.59 -2.30
C ASP A 419 22.47 -2.87 -2.12
N ALA A 420 23.30 -2.14 -2.84
CA ALA A 420 24.76 -2.30 -2.82
C ALA A 420 25.40 -2.08 -1.44
N GLY A 421 24.64 -1.58 -0.46
CA GLY A 421 25.11 -1.33 0.91
C GLY A 421 24.79 -2.45 1.91
N ASP A 422 24.04 -3.48 1.51
CA ASP A 422 23.62 -4.56 2.40
C ASP A 422 24.57 -5.77 2.38
N PRO A 423 25.45 -5.95 3.39
CA PRO A 423 26.41 -7.05 3.41
C PRO A 423 25.73 -8.42 3.55
N ILE A 424 24.55 -8.50 4.17
CA ILE A 424 23.80 -9.75 4.32
C ILE A 424 23.16 -10.14 3.00
N GLU A 425 22.60 -9.17 2.24
CA GLU A 425 22.12 -9.43 0.88
C GLU A 425 23.24 -9.95 -0.02
N ALA A 426 24.41 -9.28 0.01
CA ALA A 426 25.56 -9.71 -0.76
C ALA A 426 26.06 -11.14 -0.39
N ALA A 427 26.10 -11.45 0.90
CA ALA A 427 26.45 -12.79 1.38
C ALA A 427 25.39 -13.84 0.98
N ALA A 428 24.10 -13.50 1.08
CA ALA A 428 23.02 -14.38 0.66
C ALA A 428 23.08 -14.68 -0.84
N VAL A 429 23.28 -13.65 -1.67
CA VAL A 429 23.44 -13.81 -3.14
C VAL A 429 24.63 -14.70 -3.48
N ALA A 430 25.74 -14.54 -2.78
CA ALA A 430 26.94 -15.36 -2.99
C ALA A 430 26.73 -16.86 -2.68
N GLN A 431 25.71 -17.21 -1.88
CA GLN A 431 25.35 -18.60 -1.52
C GLN A 431 24.29 -19.20 -2.45
N VAL A 432 23.72 -18.43 -3.37
CA VAL A 432 22.68 -18.91 -4.28
C VAL A 432 23.27 -19.85 -5.33
N GLU A 433 22.90 -21.12 -5.27
CA GLU A 433 23.25 -22.11 -6.29
C GLU A 433 22.15 -22.25 -7.36
N ARG A 434 20.91 -21.89 -7.04
CA ARG A 434 19.69 -22.13 -7.83
C ARG A 434 18.87 -20.84 -8.00
N PRO A 435 19.34 -19.87 -8.81
CA PRO A 435 18.69 -18.57 -8.95
C PRO A 435 17.26 -18.67 -9.48
N ASP A 436 16.97 -19.62 -10.38
CA ASP A 436 15.63 -19.79 -10.93
C ASP A 436 14.62 -20.25 -9.87
N ALA A 437 15.04 -21.07 -8.89
CA ALA A 437 14.19 -21.46 -7.79
C ALA A 437 13.76 -20.28 -6.93
N LEU A 438 14.65 -19.29 -6.74
CA LEU A 438 14.34 -18.07 -5.99
C LEU A 438 13.33 -17.20 -6.75
N LEU A 439 13.52 -17.04 -8.05
CA LEU A 439 12.59 -16.29 -8.89
C LEU A 439 11.19 -16.91 -8.92
N LEU A 440 11.12 -18.25 -9.06
CA LEU A 440 9.86 -19.00 -9.04
C LEU A 440 9.22 -18.95 -7.64
N GLY A 441 10.00 -19.09 -6.58
CA GLY A 441 9.55 -18.94 -5.20
C GLY A 441 8.96 -17.56 -4.95
N ALA A 442 9.63 -16.49 -5.41
CA ALA A 442 9.14 -15.12 -5.29
C ALA A 442 7.86 -14.88 -6.10
N LEU A 443 7.75 -15.46 -7.30
CA LEU A 443 6.52 -15.35 -8.11
C LEU A 443 5.32 -16.11 -7.51
N LEU A 444 5.56 -17.14 -6.70
CA LEU A 444 4.52 -18.04 -6.20
C LEU A 444 4.24 -17.90 -4.70
N HIS A 445 5.02 -17.11 -3.92
CA HIS A 445 4.96 -17.11 -2.46
C HIS A 445 3.56 -16.82 -1.89
N ASP A 446 2.81 -15.95 -2.54
CA ASP A 446 1.47 -15.52 -2.14
C ASP A 446 0.35 -16.04 -3.07
N VAL A 447 0.63 -17.01 -3.95
CA VAL A 447 -0.35 -17.55 -4.89
C VAL A 447 -1.55 -18.21 -4.20
N GLY A 448 -1.43 -18.55 -2.93
CA GLY A 448 -2.51 -19.08 -2.09
C GLY A 448 -3.50 -18.03 -1.57
N LYS A 449 -3.32 -16.76 -1.82
CA LYS A 449 -4.28 -15.69 -1.45
C LYS A 449 -5.51 -15.69 -2.36
N ILE A 450 -6.15 -16.86 -2.51
CA ILE A 450 -7.31 -17.08 -3.42
C ILE A 450 -8.64 -17.26 -2.69
N GLY A 451 -8.68 -17.28 -1.35
CA GLY A 451 -9.91 -17.53 -0.58
C GLY A 451 -9.78 -17.20 0.89
N ALA A 452 -10.80 -17.58 1.67
CA ALA A 452 -10.77 -17.53 3.12
C ALA A 452 -9.98 -18.74 3.64
N GLY A 453 -9.01 -18.50 4.53
CA GLY A 453 -8.17 -19.54 5.14
C GLY A 453 -6.69 -19.18 5.12
N GLY A 454 -5.86 -20.03 5.70
CA GLY A 454 -4.40 -19.82 5.69
C GLY A 454 -3.86 -19.93 4.25
N HIS A 455 -3.31 -18.83 3.71
CA HIS A 455 -2.82 -18.79 2.33
C HIS A 455 -1.58 -19.67 2.10
N VAL A 456 -0.76 -19.90 3.15
CA VAL A 456 0.49 -20.64 3.02
C VAL A 456 0.27 -22.11 2.64
N PRO A 457 -0.56 -22.93 3.33
CA PRO A 457 -0.79 -24.31 2.91
C PRO A 457 -1.40 -24.42 1.51
N ILE A 458 -2.32 -23.52 1.16
CA ILE A 458 -2.95 -23.48 -0.16
C ILE A 458 -1.90 -23.13 -1.22
N GLY A 459 -1.09 -22.08 -0.95
CA GLY A 459 -0.02 -21.63 -1.84
C GLY A 459 1.04 -22.70 -2.08
N THR A 460 1.43 -23.42 -1.02
CA THR A 460 2.40 -24.52 -1.12
C THR A 460 1.90 -25.64 -2.03
N ALA A 461 0.62 -26.01 -1.93
CA ALA A 461 0.03 -27.02 -2.83
C ALA A 461 0.00 -26.54 -4.29
N ILE A 462 -0.46 -25.30 -4.52
CA ILE A 462 -0.49 -24.69 -5.85
C ILE A 462 0.91 -24.56 -6.45
N ALA A 463 1.90 -24.16 -5.65
CA ALA A 463 3.28 -24.04 -6.10
C ALA A 463 3.85 -25.39 -6.55
N ARG A 464 3.61 -26.47 -5.79
CA ARG A 464 4.00 -27.83 -6.19
C ARG A 464 3.40 -28.22 -7.53
N ASP A 465 2.09 -28.10 -7.67
CA ASP A 465 1.38 -28.46 -8.90
C ASP A 465 1.87 -27.63 -10.10
N THR A 466 2.11 -26.33 -9.89
CA THR A 466 2.59 -25.44 -10.95
C THR A 466 4.01 -25.79 -11.37
N LEU A 467 4.93 -26.01 -10.43
CA LEU A 467 6.32 -26.37 -10.69
C LEU A 467 6.43 -27.76 -11.35
N ASP A 468 5.60 -28.73 -10.92
CA ASP A 468 5.52 -30.05 -11.55
C ASP A 468 5.02 -29.93 -13.00
N ALA A 469 3.99 -29.13 -13.25
CA ALA A 469 3.51 -28.87 -14.61
C ALA A 469 4.57 -28.19 -15.49
N MET A 470 5.40 -27.30 -14.91
CA MET A 470 6.52 -26.67 -15.60
C MET A 470 7.69 -27.64 -15.85
N GLY A 471 7.67 -28.83 -15.24
CA GLY A 471 8.78 -29.80 -15.30
C GLY A 471 10.00 -29.37 -14.48
N VAL A 472 9.82 -28.53 -13.46
CA VAL A 472 10.83 -28.21 -12.46
C VAL A 472 10.86 -29.31 -11.42
N ALA A 473 12.02 -29.91 -11.16
CA ALA A 473 12.12 -31.11 -10.32
C ALA A 473 13.36 -31.05 -9.41
N GLY A 474 13.42 -31.98 -8.44
CA GLY A 474 14.56 -32.14 -7.54
C GLY A 474 14.82 -30.91 -6.66
N PRO A 475 16.08 -30.61 -6.34
CA PRO A 475 16.44 -29.57 -5.38
C PRO A 475 15.95 -28.16 -5.77
N GLU A 476 15.81 -27.85 -7.07
CA GLU A 476 15.27 -26.60 -7.56
C GLU A 476 13.80 -26.42 -7.18
N ARG A 477 12.97 -27.46 -7.43
CA ARG A 477 11.58 -27.48 -7.00
C ARG A 477 11.44 -27.39 -5.50
N ASP A 478 12.24 -28.19 -4.77
CA ASP A 478 12.16 -28.26 -3.32
C ASP A 478 12.53 -26.92 -2.65
N LEU A 479 13.48 -26.18 -3.22
CA LEU A 479 13.81 -24.83 -2.75
C LEU A 479 12.70 -23.83 -3.04
N ALA A 480 12.12 -23.83 -4.24
CA ALA A 480 11.04 -22.93 -4.59
C ALA A 480 9.78 -23.18 -3.73
N VAL A 481 9.42 -24.45 -3.48
CA VAL A 481 8.31 -24.83 -2.59
C VAL A 481 8.59 -24.42 -1.15
N PHE A 482 9.80 -24.65 -0.66
CA PHE A 482 10.23 -24.23 0.68
C PHE A 482 10.09 -22.72 0.86
N LEU A 483 10.45 -21.93 -0.14
CA LEU A 483 10.28 -20.47 -0.10
C LEU A 483 8.82 -20.07 0.04
N VAL A 484 7.89 -20.73 -0.67
CA VAL A 484 6.45 -20.49 -0.53
C VAL A 484 5.94 -20.90 0.85
N GLU A 485 6.40 -22.03 1.38
CA GLU A 485 5.98 -22.57 2.67
C GLU A 485 6.46 -21.71 3.85
N GLU A 486 7.67 -21.14 3.74
CA GLU A 486 8.36 -20.49 4.86
C GLU A 486 8.55 -18.99 4.67
N HIS A 487 7.91 -18.34 3.67
CA HIS A 487 8.16 -16.92 3.38
C HIS A 487 7.88 -15.97 4.54
N LEU A 488 6.98 -16.34 5.47
CA LEU A 488 6.68 -15.56 6.67
C LEU A 488 7.61 -15.86 7.87
N LEU A 489 8.43 -16.91 7.79
CA LEU A 489 9.21 -17.38 8.93
C LEU A 489 10.14 -16.29 9.48
N LEU A 490 10.96 -15.68 8.64
CA LEU A 490 11.91 -14.66 9.11
C LEU A 490 11.21 -13.37 9.58
N PRO A 491 10.29 -12.75 8.84
CA PRO A 491 9.59 -11.54 9.28
C PRO A 491 8.80 -11.75 10.57
N ASP A 492 8.05 -12.84 10.67
CA ASP A 492 7.23 -13.14 11.85
C ASP A 492 8.08 -13.44 13.07
N THR A 493 9.12 -14.24 12.93
CA THR A 493 10.04 -14.53 14.04
C THR A 493 10.75 -13.28 14.50
N ALA A 494 11.35 -12.53 13.59
CA ALA A 494 12.13 -11.35 13.92
C ALA A 494 11.31 -10.29 14.67
N THR A 495 10.03 -10.11 14.30
CA THR A 495 9.18 -9.09 14.91
C THR A 495 8.41 -9.54 16.13
N ARG A 496 8.24 -10.86 16.34
CA ARG A 496 7.33 -11.39 17.37
C ARG A 496 8.03 -12.26 18.42
N ARG A 497 9.26 -12.74 18.17
CA ARG A 497 9.95 -13.69 19.04
C ARG A 497 11.16 -13.08 19.75
N ASP A 498 11.50 -13.65 20.88
CA ASP A 498 12.73 -13.28 21.60
C ASP A 498 13.95 -13.89 20.89
N LEU A 499 14.71 -13.05 20.21
CA LEU A 499 15.91 -13.49 19.49
C LEU A 499 17.10 -13.80 20.42
N SER A 500 16.96 -13.66 21.75
CA SER A 500 17.94 -14.12 22.73
C SER A 500 17.66 -15.55 23.22
N ASP A 501 16.53 -16.13 22.80
CA ASP A 501 16.15 -17.52 23.07
C ASP A 501 16.92 -18.45 22.13
N GLU A 502 17.82 -19.26 22.69
CA GLU A 502 18.70 -20.15 21.93
C GLU A 502 17.94 -21.33 21.35
N ASP A 503 16.98 -21.88 22.10
CA ASP A 503 16.17 -23.02 21.64
C ASP A 503 15.35 -22.60 20.42
N LEU A 504 14.80 -21.39 20.42
CA LEU A 504 14.14 -20.81 19.25
C LEU A 504 15.07 -20.74 18.04
N LEU A 505 16.32 -20.31 18.24
CA LEU A 505 17.27 -20.18 17.13
C LEU A 505 17.67 -21.55 16.57
N LEU A 506 17.80 -22.57 17.43
CA LEU A 506 18.05 -23.96 17.03
C LEU A 506 16.86 -24.54 16.25
N ASP A 507 15.64 -24.33 16.71
CA ASP A 507 14.43 -24.79 16.03
C ASP A 507 14.32 -24.14 14.64
N ILE A 508 14.58 -22.84 14.55
CA ILE A 508 14.58 -22.12 13.27
C ILE A 508 15.66 -22.64 12.34
N ALA A 509 16.88 -22.85 12.85
CA ALA A 509 17.97 -23.41 12.07
C ALA A 509 17.63 -24.83 11.57
N ALA A 510 17.06 -25.68 12.42
CA ALA A 510 16.60 -27.01 12.05
C ALA A 510 15.51 -26.97 10.96
N ARG A 511 14.55 -26.05 11.08
CA ARG A 511 13.47 -25.86 10.13
C ARG A 511 13.97 -25.35 8.77
N ILE A 512 14.92 -24.43 8.75
CA ILE A 512 15.55 -23.91 7.53
C ILE A 512 16.48 -24.95 6.89
N GLY A 513 17.30 -25.61 7.69
CA GLY A 513 18.12 -26.75 7.33
C GLY A 513 19.48 -26.42 6.68
N THR A 514 19.61 -25.35 5.91
CA THR A 514 20.86 -25.02 5.20
C THR A 514 21.10 -23.50 5.12
N PRO A 515 22.38 -23.05 5.03
CA PRO A 515 22.71 -21.64 4.80
C PRO A 515 22.13 -21.08 3.48
N GLU A 516 22.07 -21.89 2.39
CA GLU A 516 21.45 -21.49 1.11
C GLU A 516 19.97 -21.13 1.31
N ARG A 517 19.22 -21.97 2.06
CA ARG A 517 17.81 -21.71 2.34
C ARG A 517 17.61 -20.47 3.22
N LEU A 518 18.51 -20.23 4.17
CA LEU A 518 18.49 -19.03 5.01
C LEU A 518 18.69 -17.77 4.16
N GLY A 519 19.71 -17.76 3.30
CA GLY A 519 19.98 -16.68 2.37
C GLY A 519 18.81 -16.43 1.40
N ALA A 520 18.24 -17.51 0.86
CA ALA A 520 17.08 -17.44 -0.03
C ALA A 520 15.84 -16.85 0.64
N LEU A 521 15.54 -17.24 1.89
CA LEU A 521 14.45 -16.65 2.69
C LEU A 521 14.68 -15.17 3.00
N TYR A 522 15.93 -14.78 3.31
CA TYR A 522 16.26 -13.37 3.53
C TYR A 522 16.01 -12.53 2.27
N LEU A 523 16.48 -13.00 1.11
CA LEU A 523 16.25 -12.35 -0.16
C LEU A 523 14.77 -12.25 -0.49
N LEU A 524 14.00 -13.31 -0.22
CA LEU A 524 12.55 -13.31 -0.43
C LEU A 524 11.83 -12.34 0.52
N ALA A 525 12.15 -12.35 1.81
CA ALA A 525 11.55 -11.44 2.78
C ALA A 525 11.79 -9.96 2.43
N LYS A 526 12.98 -9.65 1.90
CA LYS A 526 13.32 -8.32 1.41
C LYS A 526 12.56 -7.98 0.13
N ALA A 527 12.49 -8.89 -0.85
CA ALA A 527 11.78 -8.70 -2.11
C ALA A 527 10.27 -8.52 -1.90
N ASP A 528 9.66 -9.35 -1.07
CA ASP A 528 8.25 -9.27 -0.66
C ASP A 528 7.93 -7.92 0.00
N ALA A 529 8.73 -7.53 0.98
CA ALA A 529 8.52 -6.29 1.70
C ALA A 529 8.66 -5.04 0.79
N PHE A 530 9.61 -5.04 -0.15
CA PHE A 530 9.73 -3.97 -1.15
C PHE A 530 8.54 -3.93 -2.11
N ALA A 531 8.03 -5.10 -2.54
CA ALA A 531 6.84 -5.21 -3.38
C ALA A 531 5.56 -4.77 -2.65
N THR A 532 5.51 -4.96 -1.34
CA THR A 532 4.42 -4.53 -0.46
C THR A 532 4.39 -3.01 -0.30
N GLY A 533 5.55 -2.37 -0.10
CA GLY A 533 5.68 -0.92 -0.02
C GLY A 533 6.58 -0.43 1.12
N PRO A 534 6.84 0.89 1.19
CA PRO A 534 7.81 1.48 2.14
C PRO A 534 7.51 1.20 3.62
N ALA A 535 6.23 1.00 3.97
CA ALA A 535 5.83 0.68 5.34
C ALA A 535 6.14 -0.77 5.75
N ALA A 536 6.38 -1.66 4.78
CA ALA A 536 6.66 -3.07 5.03
C ALA A 536 8.14 -3.35 5.38
N TRP A 537 9.08 -2.56 4.86
CA TRP A 537 10.51 -2.68 5.14
C TRP A 537 11.03 -1.40 5.80
N THR A 538 10.66 -1.22 7.06
CA THR A 538 11.19 -0.11 7.87
C THR A 538 12.63 -0.45 8.33
N PRO A 539 13.48 0.56 8.61
CA PRO A 539 14.82 0.33 9.16
C PRO A 539 14.82 -0.54 10.43
N TRP A 540 13.74 -0.48 11.20
CA TRP A 540 13.49 -1.35 12.36
C TRP A 540 13.34 -2.82 11.98
N ARG A 541 12.42 -3.14 11.07
CA ARG A 541 12.21 -4.51 10.59
C ARG A 541 13.47 -5.10 9.98
N GLU A 542 14.12 -4.32 9.14
CA GLU A 542 15.36 -4.70 8.51
C GLU A 542 16.42 -5.10 9.55
N THR A 543 16.61 -4.30 10.60
CA THR A 543 17.57 -4.61 11.66
C THR A 543 17.22 -5.92 12.39
N LEU A 544 15.94 -6.12 12.73
CA LEU A 544 15.51 -7.34 13.41
C LEU A 544 15.70 -8.58 12.54
N VAL A 545 15.31 -8.50 11.25
CA VAL A 545 15.49 -9.64 10.34
C VAL A 545 16.98 -9.93 10.12
N ARG A 546 17.80 -8.90 9.95
CA ARG A 546 19.28 -9.04 9.86
C ARG A 546 19.88 -9.67 11.11
N GLU A 547 19.42 -9.27 12.30
CA GLU A 547 19.86 -9.85 13.56
C GLU A 547 19.51 -11.34 13.63
N LEU A 548 18.28 -11.71 13.28
CA LEU A 548 17.86 -13.10 13.24
C LEU A 548 18.71 -13.92 12.26
N VAL A 549 18.88 -13.42 11.02
CA VAL A 549 19.69 -14.11 10.00
C VAL A 549 21.14 -14.31 10.48
N ALA A 550 21.75 -13.28 11.05
CA ALA A 550 23.10 -13.38 11.57
C ALA A 550 23.22 -14.37 12.75
N LYS A 551 22.18 -14.51 13.57
CA LYS A 551 22.14 -15.48 14.66
C LYS A 551 21.96 -16.91 14.16
N VAL A 552 21.04 -17.13 13.23
CA VAL A 552 20.82 -18.45 12.61
C VAL A 552 22.04 -18.89 11.78
N GLN A 553 22.67 -17.96 11.04
CA GLN A 553 23.91 -18.26 10.31
C GLN A 553 25.01 -18.76 11.24
N ARG A 554 25.15 -18.17 12.43
CA ARG A 554 26.11 -18.64 13.44
C ARG A 554 25.80 -20.04 13.94
N VAL A 555 24.53 -20.43 14.03
CA VAL A 555 24.15 -21.82 14.37
C VAL A 555 24.67 -22.78 13.30
N PHE A 556 24.53 -22.44 12.02
CA PHE A 556 25.07 -23.26 10.93
C PHE A 556 26.59 -23.34 10.90
N ASP A 557 27.29 -22.23 11.24
CA ASP A 557 28.75 -22.16 11.18
C ASP A 557 29.43 -22.99 12.28
N ARG A 558 28.77 -23.19 13.43
CA ARG A 558 29.43 -23.70 14.66
C ARG A 558 28.91 -25.02 15.21
N GLY A 559 27.75 -25.49 14.85
CA GLY A 559 27.26 -26.85 15.13
C GLY A 559 26.93 -27.26 16.55
N GLU A 560 27.33 -26.53 17.64
CA GLU A 560 26.99 -26.80 19.05
C GLU A 560 27.01 -25.50 19.89
N MET A 561 25.98 -25.26 20.76
CA MET A 561 25.79 -23.96 21.45
C MET A 561 25.99 -23.95 23.00
N GLY A 562 26.10 -25.07 23.69
CA GLY A 562 26.10 -25.08 25.17
C GLY A 562 27.36 -24.51 25.83
N GLU A 563 28.55 -24.70 25.28
CA GLU A 563 29.80 -24.13 25.81
C GLU A 563 29.98 -22.64 25.43
N GLU A 564 29.27 -22.18 24.43
CA GLU A 564 29.43 -20.86 23.85
C GLU A 564 28.69 -19.77 24.63
N LEU A 565 27.57 -20.09 25.29
CA LEU A 565 26.85 -19.13 26.14
C LEU A 565 27.71 -18.66 27.30
N ALA A 566 28.40 -19.59 27.94
CA ALA A 566 29.35 -19.26 29.02
C ALA A 566 30.54 -18.44 28.47
N ALA A 567 31.10 -18.83 27.34
CA ALA A 567 32.19 -18.10 26.69
C ALA A 567 31.75 -16.69 26.26
N ARG A 568 30.54 -16.56 25.68
CA ARG A 568 29.98 -15.26 25.25
C ARG A 568 29.67 -14.36 26.46
N LEU A 569 29.11 -14.90 27.52
CA LEU A 569 28.91 -14.15 28.75
C LEU A 569 30.25 -13.67 29.32
N ALA A 570 31.27 -14.51 29.32
CA ALA A 570 32.61 -14.15 29.75
C ALA A 570 33.24 -13.08 28.88
N GLU A 571 33.14 -13.20 27.56
CA GLU A 571 33.62 -12.20 26.59
C GLU A 571 32.93 -10.83 26.78
N ARG A 572 31.61 -10.83 26.90
CA ARG A 572 30.84 -9.59 27.09
C ARG A 572 31.14 -8.95 28.45
N THR A 573 31.30 -9.76 29.46
CA THR A 573 31.67 -9.30 30.79
C THR A 573 33.10 -8.71 30.81
N GLU A 574 34.04 -9.34 30.13
CA GLU A 574 35.38 -8.81 29.98
C GLU A 574 35.42 -7.53 29.17
N ARG A 575 34.63 -7.45 28.08
CA ARG A 575 34.47 -6.21 27.29
C ARG A 575 33.89 -5.09 28.12
N LEU A 576 32.89 -5.38 28.97
CA LEU A 576 32.28 -4.41 29.88
C LEU A 576 33.32 -3.89 30.91
N ARG A 577 34.17 -4.77 31.45
CA ARG A 577 35.28 -4.39 32.31
C ARG A 577 36.24 -3.41 31.64
N GLN A 578 36.61 -3.70 30.40
CA GLN A 578 37.47 -2.79 29.60
C GLN A 578 36.83 -1.43 29.35
N LEU A 579 35.52 -1.37 29.15
CA LEU A 579 34.77 -0.10 28.90
C LEU A 579 34.59 0.71 30.18
N LEU A 580 34.64 0.07 31.35
CA LEU A 580 34.58 0.70 32.67
C LEU A 580 36.00 0.91 33.29
N ASP A 581 37.04 0.85 32.44
CA ASP A 581 38.41 1.17 32.86
C ASP A 581 38.47 2.60 33.43
N GLY A 582 38.79 2.72 34.72
CA GLY A 582 38.71 3.99 35.47
C GLY A 582 37.71 3.98 36.63
N GLU A 583 36.80 3.01 36.69
CA GLU A 583 35.95 2.72 37.87
C GLU A 583 36.67 1.69 38.78
N SER A 584 36.25 1.57 40.05
CA SER A 584 36.88 0.55 40.94
C SER A 584 36.44 -0.86 40.54
N GLU A 585 37.39 -1.82 40.55
CA GLU A 585 37.09 -3.23 40.30
C GLU A 585 35.95 -3.76 41.18
N GLU A 586 35.90 -3.34 42.45
CA GLU A 586 34.83 -3.70 43.39
C GLU A 586 33.44 -3.19 42.90
N GLN A 587 33.38 -2.02 42.31
CA GLN A 587 32.11 -1.47 41.79
C GLN A 587 31.70 -2.19 40.49
N ILE A 588 32.64 -2.50 39.61
CA ILE A 588 32.41 -3.27 38.38
C ILE A 588 31.90 -4.68 38.72
N ASP A 589 32.59 -5.39 39.64
CA ASP A 589 32.16 -6.70 40.09
C ASP A 589 30.77 -6.68 40.72
N ARG A 590 30.52 -5.68 41.56
CA ARG A 590 29.21 -5.49 42.18
C ARG A 590 28.12 -5.26 41.15
N PHE A 591 28.38 -4.48 40.06
CA PHE A 591 27.46 -4.28 38.99
C PHE A 591 27.15 -5.58 38.24
N ILE A 592 28.21 -6.31 37.82
CA ILE A 592 28.09 -7.58 37.10
C ILE A 592 27.30 -8.63 37.91
N LEU A 593 27.53 -8.66 39.23
CA LEU A 593 26.80 -9.58 40.16
C LEU A 593 25.37 -9.12 40.40
N ARG A 594 25.09 -7.82 40.36
CA ARG A 594 23.78 -7.25 40.65
C ARG A 594 22.80 -7.43 39.50
N VAL A 595 23.25 -7.26 38.25
CA VAL A 595 22.37 -7.37 37.07
C VAL A 595 22.17 -8.84 36.71
N PRO A 596 20.97 -9.22 36.21
CA PRO A 596 20.73 -10.61 35.81
C PRO A 596 21.56 -11.00 34.58
N ARG A 597 21.87 -12.29 34.42
CA ARG A 597 22.59 -12.81 33.25
C ARG A 597 21.90 -12.42 31.94
N SER A 598 20.56 -12.45 31.91
CA SER A 598 19.77 -12.03 30.74
C SER A 598 20.03 -10.57 30.33
N TYR A 599 20.28 -9.68 31.29
CA TYR A 599 20.69 -8.30 30.99
C TYR A 599 22.06 -8.25 30.30
N LEU A 600 23.06 -8.95 30.84
CA LEU A 600 24.41 -8.99 30.26
C LEU A 600 24.45 -9.59 28.85
N LEU A 601 23.53 -10.50 28.55
CA LEU A 601 23.40 -11.12 27.24
C LEU A 601 22.59 -10.23 26.23
N ALA A 602 21.59 -9.51 26.71
CA ALA A 602 20.70 -8.72 25.86
C ALA A 602 21.24 -7.31 25.58
N VAL A 603 21.79 -6.62 26.59
CA VAL A 603 22.24 -5.23 26.47
C VAL A 603 23.68 -5.18 25.96
N ASP A 604 23.95 -4.37 24.93
CA ASP A 604 25.31 -4.19 24.40
C ASP A 604 26.29 -3.69 25.48
N PRO A 605 27.53 -4.24 25.57
CA PRO A 605 28.50 -3.84 26.61
C PRO A 605 28.77 -2.34 26.66
N VAL A 606 28.75 -1.62 25.52
CA VAL A 606 28.92 -0.15 25.50
C VAL A 606 27.75 0.52 26.21
N ARG A 607 26.52 0.06 25.91
CA ARG A 607 25.29 0.56 26.57
C ARG A 607 25.26 0.18 28.04
N ALA A 608 25.63 -1.05 28.37
CA ALA A 608 25.73 -1.48 29.77
C ALA A 608 26.70 -0.62 30.59
N ALA A 609 27.80 -0.19 29.98
CA ALA A 609 28.75 0.74 30.62
C ALA A 609 28.14 2.14 30.85
N GLU A 610 27.28 2.61 29.92
CA GLU A 610 26.52 3.85 30.12
C GLU A 610 25.50 3.70 31.25
N HIS A 611 24.79 2.55 31.30
CA HIS A 611 23.79 2.25 32.34
C HIS A 611 24.39 2.11 33.75
N PHE A 612 25.64 1.73 33.86
CA PHE A 612 26.36 1.60 35.13
C PHE A 612 26.14 2.80 36.06
N ARG A 613 26.18 4.03 35.48
CA ARG A 613 26.06 5.30 36.23
C ARG A 613 24.70 5.50 36.91
N ILE A 614 23.63 4.94 36.37
CA ILE A 614 22.27 5.11 36.91
C ILE A 614 21.81 3.89 37.70
N VAL A 615 22.41 2.70 37.44
CA VAL A 615 22.06 1.44 38.11
C VAL A 615 22.79 1.30 39.45
N MET A 616 24.10 1.65 39.49
CA MET A 616 24.96 1.42 40.66
C MET A 616 24.60 2.19 41.94
N PRO A 617 24.22 3.48 41.87
CA PRO A 617 23.85 4.19 43.09
C PRO A 617 22.62 3.55 43.76
N SER A 618 22.60 3.49 45.09
CA SER A 618 21.44 2.97 45.86
C SER A 618 20.18 3.79 45.54
N LEU A 619 19.06 3.09 45.37
CA LEU A 619 17.79 3.71 45.00
C LEU A 619 16.93 4.01 46.22
N GLY A 620 16.39 5.22 46.34
CA GLY A 620 15.39 5.60 47.36
C GLY A 620 14.02 4.96 47.04
N ARG A 621 13.19 4.78 48.08
CA ARG A 621 11.91 4.02 48.01
C ARG A 621 10.95 4.46 46.88
N ASN A 622 10.93 5.74 46.52
CA ASN A 622 10.10 6.30 45.43
C ASN A 622 10.93 7.03 44.37
N GLU A 623 12.23 6.76 44.37
CA GLU A 623 13.13 7.34 43.39
C GLU A 623 12.99 6.63 42.05
N VAL A 624 13.04 7.40 40.97
CA VAL A 624 13.15 6.91 39.62
C VAL A 624 14.28 7.67 38.91
N ARG A 625 15.14 6.94 38.27
CA ARG A 625 16.22 7.48 37.44
C ARG A 625 15.94 7.13 36.00
N THR A 626 16.25 8.06 35.13
CA THR A 626 16.04 7.88 33.69
C THR A 626 17.27 8.39 32.95
N MET A 627 17.66 7.65 31.94
CA MET A 627 18.67 8.07 30.97
C MET A 627 18.06 7.97 29.57
N SER A 628 18.40 8.90 28.71
CA SER A 628 18.05 8.83 27.29
C SER A 628 19.29 9.12 26.47
N SER A 629 19.55 8.29 25.49
CA SER A 629 20.65 8.41 24.53
C SER A 629 20.17 8.18 23.11
N GLU A 630 20.94 8.59 22.11
CA GLU A 630 20.63 8.24 20.73
C GLU A 630 20.66 6.73 20.56
N GLY A 631 19.67 6.21 19.88
CA GLY A 631 19.57 4.78 19.54
C GLY A 631 20.60 4.39 18.49
N SER A 632 20.64 3.10 18.18
CA SER A 632 21.54 2.55 17.14
C SER A 632 21.15 3.00 15.72
N ARG A 633 20.00 3.64 15.57
CA ARG A 633 19.43 4.10 14.29
C ARG A 633 19.10 5.59 14.33
N ALA A 634 19.20 6.23 13.15
CA ALA A 634 18.77 7.61 13.00
C ALA A 634 17.29 7.78 13.35
N GLY A 635 17.00 8.73 14.25
CA GLY A 635 15.63 9.04 14.69
C GLY A 635 15.08 8.14 15.80
N THR A 636 15.85 7.13 16.28
CA THR A 636 15.48 6.35 17.47
C THR A 636 16.31 6.76 18.68
N TYR A 637 15.78 6.46 19.87
CA TYR A 637 16.42 6.76 21.14
C TYR A 637 16.29 5.54 22.06
N GLU A 638 17.31 5.32 22.87
CA GLU A 638 17.26 4.39 23.98
C GLU A 638 16.88 5.14 25.24
N VAL A 639 15.90 4.60 25.99
CA VAL A 639 15.48 5.15 27.30
C VAL A 639 15.63 4.07 28.34
N VAL A 640 16.42 4.34 29.36
CA VAL A 640 16.60 3.46 30.50
C VAL A 640 15.90 4.04 31.70
N VAL A 641 15.10 3.23 32.36
CA VAL A 641 14.39 3.59 33.60
C VAL A 641 14.83 2.62 34.70
N VAL A 642 15.31 3.19 35.80
CA VAL A 642 15.70 2.45 37.00
C VAL A 642 14.80 2.87 38.17
N ALA A 643 14.05 1.91 38.74
CA ALA A 643 13.11 2.16 39.82
C ALA A 643 12.97 0.90 40.71
N SER A 644 12.35 1.03 41.88
CA SER A 644 11.96 -0.16 42.67
C SER A 644 10.92 -0.95 41.89
N ASP A 645 11.15 -2.25 41.69
CA ASP A 645 10.22 -3.14 41.01
C ASP A 645 8.89 -3.24 41.77
N ARG A 646 7.80 -2.97 41.06
CA ARG A 646 6.43 -3.02 41.59
C ARG A 646 5.40 -3.29 40.49
N PRO A 647 4.27 -3.94 40.82
CA PRO A 647 3.20 -4.17 39.84
C PRO A 647 2.76 -2.87 39.17
N GLY A 648 2.66 -2.90 37.86
CA GLY A 648 2.22 -1.76 37.02
C GLY A 648 3.31 -0.76 36.65
N LEU A 649 4.57 -0.93 37.07
CA LEU A 649 5.67 -0.01 36.73
C LEU A 649 5.79 0.18 35.20
N LEU A 650 5.78 -0.91 34.43
CA LEU A 650 5.86 -0.86 32.97
C LEU A 650 4.68 -0.06 32.36
N SER A 651 3.47 -0.25 32.89
CA SER A 651 2.29 0.53 32.50
C SER A 651 2.47 2.03 32.77
N TRP A 652 3.07 2.39 33.91
CA TRP A 652 3.35 3.79 34.24
C TRP A 652 4.37 4.42 33.31
N ILE A 653 5.41 3.66 32.96
CA ILE A 653 6.43 4.13 32.01
C ILE A 653 5.81 4.31 30.61
N ALA A 654 5.07 3.32 30.11
CA ALA A 654 4.39 3.37 28.83
C ALA A 654 3.39 4.55 28.74
N GLY A 655 2.61 4.76 29.81
CA GLY A 655 1.68 5.91 29.87
C GLY A 655 2.39 7.26 29.93
N ALA A 656 3.52 7.35 30.64
CA ALA A 656 4.30 8.58 30.71
C ALA A 656 4.97 8.90 29.37
N LEU A 657 5.50 7.92 28.65
CA LEU A 657 6.04 8.06 27.30
C LEU A 657 4.94 8.52 26.33
N ALA A 658 3.77 7.89 26.36
CA ALA A 658 2.62 8.26 25.53
C ALA A 658 2.18 9.71 25.78
N ILE A 659 2.14 10.18 27.05
CA ILE A 659 1.87 11.58 27.38
C ILE A 659 2.97 12.51 26.84
N GLY A 660 4.23 12.06 26.82
CA GLY A 660 5.35 12.76 26.20
C GLY A 660 5.27 12.87 24.67
N GLY A 661 4.36 12.11 24.01
CA GLY A 661 4.33 11.99 22.55
C GLY A 661 5.49 11.16 22.02
N ILE A 662 5.89 10.15 22.77
CA ILE A 662 7.00 9.22 22.49
C ILE A 662 6.39 7.84 22.27
N SER A 663 6.67 7.23 21.11
CA SER A 663 6.24 5.89 20.73
C SER A 663 7.29 4.86 21.16
N ILE A 664 6.85 3.73 21.68
CA ILE A 664 7.70 2.63 22.08
C ILE A 664 7.79 1.64 20.92
N LEU A 665 9.00 1.27 20.52
CA LEU A 665 9.30 0.28 19.51
C LEU A 665 9.62 -1.09 20.12
N ALA A 666 10.37 -1.09 21.22
CA ALA A 666 10.66 -2.29 22.01
C ALA A 666 10.83 -1.94 23.48
N ALA A 667 10.56 -2.92 24.36
CA ALA A 667 10.80 -2.80 25.78
C ALA A 667 11.36 -4.11 26.32
N GLN A 668 12.41 -4.00 27.15
CA GLN A 668 12.99 -5.11 27.90
C GLN A 668 12.98 -4.75 29.38
N ALA A 669 12.42 -5.61 30.21
CA ALA A 669 12.31 -5.41 31.64
C ALA A 669 13.21 -6.44 32.37
N PHE A 670 14.13 -5.95 33.18
CA PHE A 670 15.05 -6.75 33.99
C PHE A 670 14.85 -6.42 35.47
N THR A 671 14.82 -7.42 36.30
CA THR A 671 14.73 -7.22 37.74
C THR A 671 15.95 -7.85 38.41
N THR A 672 16.64 -7.06 39.22
CA THR A 672 17.78 -7.51 40.03
C THR A 672 17.29 -8.26 41.24
N GLU A 673 18.19 -9.01 41.94
CA GLU A 673 17.84 -9.76 43.17
C GLU A 673 17.32 -8.84 44.29
N ASP A 674 17.81 -7.60 44.37
CA ASP A 674 17.36 -6.60 45.34
C ASP A 674 16.07 -5.85 44.91
N ARG A 675 15.35 -6.39 43.92
CA ARG A 675 14.10 -5.86 43.37
C ARG A 675 14.23 -4.43 42.80
N THR A 676 15.33 -4.16 42.14
CA THR A 676 15.48 -2.98 41.31
C THR A 676 15.12 -3.35 39.86
N ALA A 677 14.15 -2.67 39.30
CA ALA A 677 13.80 -2.81 37.88
C ALA A 677 14.76 -1.96 37.03
N ILE A 678 15.24 -2.54 35.96
CA ILE A 678 16.04 -1.89 34.90
C ILE A 678 15.27 -2.12 33.61
N ASP A 679 14.47 -1.13 33.22
CA ASP A 679 13.64 -1.22 32.01
C ASP A 679 14.31 -0.42 30.89
N VAL A 680 14.60 -1.09 29.80
CA VAL A 680 15.25 -0.54 28.61
C VAL A 680 14.25 -0.45 27.48
N PHE A 681 14.03 0.75 26.95
CA PHE A 681 13.09 1.01 25.87
C PHE A 681 13.83 1.51 24.64
N GLU A 682 13.48 1.02 23.48
CA GLU A 682 13.77 1.68 22.24
C GLU A 682 12.53 2.48 21.80
N VAL A 683 12.72 3.78 21.53
CA VAL A 683 11.60 4.69 21.30
C VAL A 683 11.89 5.63 20.11
N GLU A 684 10.83 6.19 19.55
CA GLU A 684 10.88 7.24 18.54
C GLU A 684 9.87 8.36 18.84
N GLY A 685 9.99 9.49 18.16
CA GLY A 685 8.98 10.56 18.28
C GLY A 685 7.70 10.17 17.56
N ALA A 686 6.55 10.19 18.27
CA ALA A 686 5.25 9.78 17.73
C ALA A 686 4.76 10.60 16.51
N PHE A 687 5.26 11.81 16.30
CA PHE A 687 4.81 12.73 15.23
C PHE A 687 5.94 13.35 14.45
N GLU A 688 7.12 13.46 15.05
CA GLU A 688 8.33 14.02 14.47
C GLU A 688 9.50 13.14 14.92
N PRO A 689 10.45 12.80 14.04
CA PRO A 689 11.58 11.92 14.39
C PRO A 689 12.39 12.44 15.59
N GLU A 690 12.53 13.76 15.72
CA GLU A 690 13.28 14.38 16.81
C GLU A 690 12.42 14.54 18.07
N ILE A 691 12.90 14.00 19.19
CA ILE A 691 12.26 14.17 20.51
C ILE A 691 12.90 15.37 21.20
N THR A 692 12.16 16.46 21.31
CA THR A 692 12.63 17.69 21.93
C THR A 692 12.86 17.51 23.45
N GLU A 693 13.78 18.33 24.02
CA GLU A 693 14.02 18.33 25.46
C GLU A 693 12.75 18.65 26.29
N ALA A 694 11.81 19.40 25.72
CA ALA A 694 10.52 19.63 26.35
C ALA A 694 9.69 18.35 26.52
N ARG A 695 9.70 17.47 25.52
CA ARG A 695 9.04 16.13 25.57
C ARG A 695 9.72 15.21 26.58
N TRP A 696 11.05 15.15 26.58
CA TRP A 696 11.82 14.41 27.59
C TRP A 696 11.52 14.88 29.01
N ARG A 697 11.42 16.18 29.23
CA ARG A 697 11.08 16.76 30.52
C ARG A 697 9.64 16.42 30.93
N ALA A 698 8.71 16.44 29.99
CA ALA A 698 7.32 16.06 30.24
C ALA A 698 7.22 14.58 30.66
N PHE A 699 7.94 13.70 29.96
CA PHE A 699 8.04 12.27 30.32
C PHE A 699 8.57 12.09 31.74
N ARG A 700 9.77 12.62 32.04
CA ARG A 700 10.42 12.47 33.34
C ARG A 700 9.54 12.99 34.50
N ASN A 701 8.93 14.16 34.32
CA ASN A 701 8.05 14.75 35.34
C ASN A 701 6.76 13.94 35.53
N THR A 702 6.17 13.43 34.42
CA THR A 702 4.96 12.61 34.52
C THR A 702 5.25 11.29 35.22
N LEU A 703 6.32 10.58 34.85
CA LEU A 703 6.71 9.34 35.48
C LEU A 703 6.99 9.49 36.98
N ARG A 704 7.80 10.49 37.35
CA ARG A 704 8.11 10.77 38.78
C ARG A 704 6.83 11.03 39.58
N ARG A 705 5.94 11.91 39.10
CA ARG A 705 4.70 12.24 39.80
C ARG A 705 3.73 11.04 39.89
N THR A 706 3.78 10.14 38.89
CA THR A 706 3.02 8.89 38.95
C THR A 706 3.53 7.96 40.04
N ILE A 707 4.85 7.78 40.12
CA ILE A 707 5.50 6.94 41.12
C ILE A 707 5.30 7.49 42.54
N GLU A 708 5.29 8.82 42.71
CA GLU A 708 4.97 9.53 43.96
C GLU A 708 3.47 9.44 44.31
N GLY A 709 2.60 8.94 43.42
CA GLY A 709 1.16 8.89 43.62
C GLY A 709 0.45 10.23 43.55
N SER A 710 1.10 11.26 43.02
CA SER A 710 0.59 12.63 42.98
C SER A 710 -0.29 12.97 41.78
N ILE A 711 -0.40 12.06 40.77
CA ILE A 711 -1.27 12.20 39.62
C ILE A 711 -1.93 10.88 39.24
N SER A 712 -3.15 10.97 38.64
CA SER A 712 -3.81 9.85 37.99
C SER A 712 -3.33 9.79 36.54
N LEU A 713 -2.46 8.84 36.23
CA LEU A 713 -1.90 8.65 34.89
C LEU A 713 -2.98 8.21 33.90
N GLU A 714 -3.82 7.29 34.30
CA GLU A 714 -4.91 6.73 33.47
C GLU A 714 -5.86 7.82 32.94
N HIS A 715 -6.25 8.77 33.82
CA HIS A 715 -7.08 9.91 33.40
C HIS A 715 -6.40 10.77 32.34
N ARG A 716 -5.12 11.06 32.53
CA ARG A 716 -4.34 11.90 31.59
C ARG A 716 -4.09 11.22 30.24
N VAL A 717 -3.85 9.90 30.23
CA VAL A 717 -3.69 9.13 28.99
C VAL A 717 -5.00 9.14 28.23
N ARG A 718 -6.14 8.91 28.89
CA ARG A 718 -7.48 8.98 28.27
C ARG A 718 -7.79 10.38 27.73
N GLU A 719 -7.52 11.43 28.49
CA GLU A 719 -7.72 12.81 28.08
C GLU A 719 -6.91 13.14 26.82
N LYS A 720 -5.63 12.77 26.81
CA LYS A 720 -4.76 12.94 25.64
C LYS A 720 -5.28 12.16 24.43
N GLY A 721 -5.69 10.92 24.61
CA GLY A 721 -6.25 10.07 23.53
C GLY A 721 -7.51 10.66 22.88
N ARG A 722 -8.31 11.48 23.60
CA ARG A 722 -9.51 12.14 23.04
C ARG A 722 -9.19 13.24 22.03
N HIS A 723 -8.02 13.83 22.09
CA HIS A 723 -7.58 14.94 21.23
C HIS A 723 -6.88 14.47 19.95
N TYR A 724 -6.70 13.18 19.80
CA TYR A 724 -6.06 12.60 18.61
C TYR A 724 -7.05 11.87 17.72
N PRO A 725 -6.90 11.96 16.40
CA PRO A 725 -7.79 11.28 15.49
C PRO A 725 -7.74 9.75 15.73
N ARG A 726 -8.91 9.16 15.93
CA ARG A 726 -9.06 7.70 15.95
C ARG A 726 -8.83 7.16 14.54
N PRO A 727 -8.29 5.95 14.38
CA PRO A 727 -8.26 5.28 13.09
C PRO A 727 -9.67 5.29 12.50
N ARG A 728 -9.78 5.62 11.23
CA ARG A 728 -11.08 5.72 10.54
C ARG A 728 -11.77 4.36 10.39
N MET A 729 -11.00 3.27 10.44
CA MET A 729 -11.50 1.90 10.53
C MET A 729 -10.84 1.19 11.70
N PRO A 730 -11.59 0.79 12.74
CA PRO A 730 -11.04 0.00 13.82
C PRO A 730 -10.71 -1.41 13.30
N SER A 731 -9.47 -1.83 13.49
CA SER A 731 -9.07 -3.23 13.28
C SER A 731 -9.68 -4.10 14.39
N PRO A 732 -10.14 -5.31 14.09
CA PRO A 732 -10.65 -6.21 15.13
C PRO A 732 -9.54 -6.51 16.14
N VAL A 733 -9.90 -6.53 17.42
CA VAL A 733 -9.00 -6.93 18.49
C VAL A 733 -8.76 -8.44 18.38
N THR A 734 -7.49 -8.81 18.23
CA THR A 734 -7.07 -10.22 18.19
C THR A 734 -6.13 -10.49 19.35
N ILE A 735 -6.39 -11.55 20.11
CA ILE A 735 -5.56 -11.97 21.24
C ILE A 735 -5.22 -13.44 21.03
N ARG A 736 -3.94 -13.78 21.11
CA ARG A 736 -3.44 -15.15 21.00
C ARG A 736 -2.53 -15.44 22.17
N VAL A 737 -2.79 -16.53 22.86
CA VAL A 737 -1.95 -17.04 23.94
C VAL A 737 -1.14 -18.21 23.39
N LEU A 738 0.17 -18.09 23.39
CA LEU A 738 1.10 -19.03 22.81
C LEU A 738 2.04 -19.56 23.91
N ASN A 739 1.76 -20.75 24.41
CA ASN A 739 2.51 -21.36 25.49
C ASN A 739 3.61 -22.33 25.02
N ASP A 740 3.62 -22.66 23.75
CA ASP A 740 4.58 -23.56 23.08
C ASP A 740 5.80 -22.84 22.48
N VAL A 741 5.78 -21.52 22.47
CA VAL A 741 6.79 -20.70 21.79
C VAL A 741 7.92 -20.15 22.68
N SER A 742 7.85 -20.33 23.99
CA SER A 742 8.90 -19.99 24.93
C SER A 742 8.90 -20.97 26.09
N GLU A 743 10.06 -21.45 26.48
CA GLU A 743 10.21 -22.38 27.64
C GLU A 743 9.88 -21.69 28.98
N PHE A 744 10.28 -20.42 29.11
CA PHE A 744 10.25 -19.69 30.40
C PHE A 744 9.11 -18.70 30.55
N SER A 745 8.39 -18.34 29.46
CA SER A 745 7.34 -17.31 29.48
C SER A 745 6.11 -17.75 28.71
N THR A 746 4.95 -17.23 29.11
CA THR A 746 3.74 -17.26 28.28
C THR A 746 3.82 -16.09 27.32
N VAL A 747 3.65 -16.34 26.04
CA VAL A 747 3.64 -15.29 25.01
C VAL A 747 2.19 -14.93 24.69
N ILE A 748 1.86 -13.64 24.80
CA ILE A 748 0.54 -13.12 24.50
C ILE A 748 0.69 -12.12 23.34
N GLU A 749 0.14 -12.49 22.18
CA GLU A 749 0.08 -11.60 21.02
C GLU A 749 -1.23 -10.81 21.07
N VAL A 750 -1.14 -9.48 20.94
CA VAL A 750 -2.27 -8.57 20.94
C VAL A 750 -2.26 -7.77 19.64
N GLY A 751 -3.29 -7.98 18.80
CA GLY A 751 -3.53 -7.15 17.63
C GLY A 751 -4.68 -6.19 17.89
N ALA A 752 -4.48 -4.89 17.62
CA ALA A 752 -5.48 -3.85 17.81
C ALA A 752 -5.22 -2.64 16.90
N SER A 753 -6.16 -1.71 16.83
CA SER A 753 -5.92 -0.41 16.19
C SER A 753 -4.95 0.42 17.03
N ASP A 754 -3.99 1.08 16.37
CA ASP A 754 -3.05 1.96 17.05
C ASP A 754 -3.77 3.18 17.65
N ARG A 755 -3.44 3.48 18.88
CA ARG A 755 -3.93 4.66 19.57
C ARG A 755 -3.01 5.04 20.72
N ILE A 756 -3.04 6.31 21.08
CA ILE A 756 -2.30 6.78 22.26
C ILE A 756 -2.76 6.04 23.51
N GLY A 757 -1.81 5.46 24.22
CA GLY A 757 -2.04 4.74 25.45
C GLY A 757 -2.41 3.27 25.28
N LEU A 758 -2.39 2.71 24.06
CA LEU A 758 -2.68 1.30 23.83
C LEU A 758 -1.77 0.38 24.67
N LEU A 759 -0.46 0.59 24.60
CA LEU A 759 0.51 -0.18 25.38
C LEU A 759 0.32 -0.01 26.90
N HIS A 760 -0.05 1.20 27.34
CA HIS A 760 -0.42 1.44 28.75
C HIS A 760 -1.63 0.59 29.15
N ASP A 761 -2.68 0.52 28.34
CA ASP A 761 -3.88 -0.24 28.63
C ASP A 761 -3.58 -1.75 28.67
N ILE A 762 -2.79 -2.26 27.72
CA ILE A 762 -2.39 -3.68 27.68
C ILE A 762 -1.56 -4.05 28.92
N THR A 763 -0.50 -3.30 29.17
CA THR A 763 0.39 -3.58 30.32
C THR A 763 -0.27 -3.35 31.67
N ARG A 764 -1.27 -2.46 31.72
CA ARG A 764 -2.12 -2.28 32.90
C ARG A 764 -3.00 -3.50 33.14
N THR A 765 -3.57 -4.08 32.09
CA THR A 765 -4.36 -5.32 32.22
C THR A 765 -3.51 -6.46 32.78
N PHE A 766 -2.28 -6.62 32.31
CA PHE A 766 -1.37 -7.62 32.87
C PHE A 766 -1.09 -7.38 34.36
N ALA A 767 -0.83 -6.13 34.73
CA ALA A 767 -0.58 -5.77 36.12
C ALA A 767 -1.81 -6.03 37.01
N ASP A 768 -3.01 -5.72 36.54
CA ASP A 768 -4.27 -5.98 37.27
C ASP A 768 -4.53 -7.48 37.48
N LEU A 769 -3.98 -8.34 36.61
CA LEU A 769 -4.03 -9.79 36.66
C LEU A 769 -2.77 -10.41 37.32
N HIS A 770 -1.95 -9.60 37.97
CA HIS A 770 -0.71 -10.04 38.64
C HIS A 770 0.31 -10.72 37.70
N LEU A 771 0.36 -10.30 36.43
CA LEU A 771 1.33 -10.79 35.48
C LEU A 771 2.47 -9.77 35.29
N GLY A 772 3.69 -10.22 35.37
CA GLY A 772 4.89 -9.44 35.07
C GLY A 772 5.25 -9.57 33.60
N VAL A 773 5.46 -8.44 32.92
CA VAL A 773 5.98 -8.41 31.53
C VAL A 773 7.50 -8.41 31.61
N HIS A 774 8.13 -9.40 31.00
CA HIS A 774 9.57 -9.54 30.93
C HIS A 774 10.17 -8.96 29.65
N LEU A 775 9.46 -9.13 28.52
CA LEU A 775 9.83 -8.57 27.23
C LEU A 775 8.54 -8.13 26.52
N ALA A 776 8.58 -6.99 25.88
CA ALA A 776 7.53 -6.57 24.95
C ALA A 776 8.16 -6.18 23.61
N LYS A 777 7.63 -6.73 22.54
CA LYS A 777 7.93 -6.31 21.16
C LYS A 777 6.71 -5.62 20.59
N VAL A 778 6.87 -4.36 20.25
CA VAL A 778 5.80 -3.48 19.77
C VAL A 778 6.00 -3.24 18.28
N ALA A 779 5.02 -3.61 17.49
CA ALA A 779 5.07 -3.42 16.05
C ALA A 779 3.82 -2.68 15.57
N THR A 780 3.97 -1.39 15.26
CA THR A 780 2.88 -0.57 14.72
C THR A 780 2.99 -0.48 13.21
N PHE A 781 1.84 -0.69 12.52
CA PHE A 781 1.78 -0.77 11.08
C PHE A 781 0.51 -0.09 10.58
N ASP A 782 0.64 1.03 9.90
CA ASP A 782 -0.44 1.79 9.26
C ASP A 782 -1.74 1.87 10.10
N GLY A 783 -1.55 2.20 11.40
CA GLY A 783 -2.66 2.32 12.34
C GLY A 783 -3.15 1.01 12.97
N ARG A 784 -2.48 -0.11 12.72
CA ARG A 784 -2.68 -1.40 13.42
C ARG A 784 -1.43 -1.79 14.19
N VAL A 785 -1.62 -2.29 15.39
CA VAL A 785 -0.56 -2.80 16.26
C VAL A 785 -0.65 -4.32 16.33
N VAL A 786 0.49 -4.98 16.29
CA VAL A 786 0.63 -6.41 16.64
C VAL A 786 1.78 -6.52 17.63
N ASP A 787 1.45 -6.58 18.90
CA ASP A 787 2.44 -6.61 19.98
C ASP A 787 2.55 -8.02 20.58
N ALA A 788 3.77 -8.44 20.86
CA ALA A 788 4.04 -9.69 21.55
C ALA A 788 4.60 -9.42 22.95
N PHE A 789 3.94 -9.96 23.97
CA PHE A 789 4.31 -9.81 25.38
C PHE A 789 4.73 -11.16 25.97
N TYR A 790 5.93 -11.21 26.52
CA TYR A 790 6.43 -12.35 27.28
C TYR A 790 6.09 -12.11 28.75
N VAL A 791 5.07 -12.82 29.26
CA VAL A 791 4.56 -12.63 30.61
C VAL A 791 4.86 -13.83 31.52
N ARG A 792 4.99 -13.56 32.82
CA ARG A 792 5.19 -14.56 33.87
C ARG A 792 4.29 -14.25 35.07
N ASP A 793 4.03 -15.28 35.93
CA ASP A 793 3.33 -15.08 37.18
C ASP A 793 4.17 -14.29 38.20
N GLU A 794 3.61 -13.97 39.37
CA GLU A 794 4.31 -13.27 40.46
C GLU A 794 5.55 -14.05 41.00
N LEU A 795 5.61 -15.33 40.74
CA LEU A 795 6.75 -16.18 41.10
C LEU A 795 7.79 -16.29 40.00
N GLY A 796 7.61 -15.54 38.87
CA GLY A 796 8.52 -15.57 37.74
C GLY A 796 8.36 -16.80 36.86
N ARG A 797 7.29 -17.57 36.97
CA ARG A 797 7.05 -18.81 36.22
C ARG A 797 6.11 -18.56 35.05
N LYS A 798 6.24 -19.44 34.09
CA LYS A 798 5.32 -19.51 32.94
C LYS A 798 3.89 -19.81 33.42
N VAL A 799 2.90 -19.09 32.85
CA VAL A 799 1.50 -19.28 33.19
C VAL A 799 0.93 -20.46 32.40
N THR A 800 0.54 -21.51 33.08
CA THR A 800 -0.02 -22.72 32.44
C THR A 800 -1.48 -22.96 32.78
N GLU A 801 -2.03 -22.20 33.75
CA GLU A 801 -3.41 -22.36 34.19
C GLU A 801 -4.40 -21.80 33.14
N HIS A 802 -5.22 -22.68 32.57
CA HIS A 802 -6.14 -22.34 31.50
C HIS A 802 -7.19 -21.28 31.90
N SER A 803 -7.64 -21.32 33.15
CA SER A 803 -8.59 -20.34 33.71
C SER A 803 -7.99 -18.92 33.72
N LEU A 804 -6.72 -18.79 34.10
CA LEU A 804 -6.01 -17.51 34.12
C LEU A 804 -5.76 -17.01 32.70
N LEU A 805 -5.36 -17.89 31.78
CA LEU A 805 -5.14 -17.54 30.38
C LEU A 805 -6.42 -17.05 29.71
N SER A 806 -7.55 -17.73 29.92
CA SER A 806 -8.86 -17.28 29.43
C SER A 806 -9.31 -15.96 30.06
N GLY A 807 -8.96 -15.76 31.35
CA GLY A 807 -9.21 -14.49 32.06
C GLY A 807 -8.42 -13.33 31.45
N VAL A 808 -7.16 -13.56 31.10
CA VAL A 808 -6.30 -12.55 30.42
C VAL A 808 -6.88 -12.17 29.07
N GLU A 809 -7.28 -13.15 28.26
CA GLU A 809 -7.89 -12.89 26.96
C GLU A 809 -9.17 -12.06 27.09
N SER A 810 -10.03 -12.42 28.04
CA SER A 810 -11.29 -11.71 28.28
C SER A 810 -11.06 -10.27 28.76
N ALA A 811 -10.15 -10.07 29.70
CA ALA A 811 -9.84 -8.75 30.26
C ALA A 811 -9.20 -7.81 29.22
N LEU A 812 -8.29 -8.34 28.38
CA LEU A 812 -7.70 -7.58 27.28
C LEU A 812 -8.78 -7.20 26.25
N ARG A 813 -9.65 -8.13 25.88
CA ARG A 813 -10.73 -7.87 24.94
C ARG A 813 -11.66 -6.79 25.46
N GLU A 814 -12.11 -6.90 26.70
CA GLU A 814 -12.99 -5.90 27.34
C GLU A 814 -12.36 -4.50 27.39
N ARG A 815 -11.04 -4.41 27.62
CA ARG A 815 -10.34 -3.11 27.72
C ARG A 815 -10.00 -2.50 26.36
N LEU A 816 -9.80 -3.32 25.35
CA LEU A 816 -9.35 -2.87 24.03
C LEU A 816 -10.46 -2.69 23.01
N GLU A 817 -11.58 -3.38 23.18
CA GLU A 817 -12.79 -3.15 22.40
C GLU A 817 -13.45 -1.82 22.85
N PRO A 818 -13.95 -0.98 21.92
CA PRO A 818 -14.43 0.38 22.19
C PRO A 818 -15.74 0.43 22.98
#